data_01947362db3f9c52bb567c35c3f7a3ba
#
_entry.id   01947362db3f9c52bb567c35c3f7a3ba
#
_cell.length_a   1.000
_cell.length_b   1.000
_cell.length_c   1.000
_cell.angle_alpha   90.00
_cell.angle_beta   90.00
_cell.angle_gamma   90.00
#
_symmetry.space_group_name_H-M   'P 1'
#
loop_
_entity.id
_entity.type
_entity.pdbx_description
1 polymer ?
#
loop_
_entity_poly.entity_id
_entity_poly.type
_entity_poly.pdbx_seq_one_letter_code
_entity_poly.pdbx_strand_id
1 'polypeptide(L)'
;RVVNEALRPAEETADWLDVIARLRSEGAREGIDPIAEGLKGLSLITARSEEEAATAVALLLREALETPAGTAALVTPDQALARRVTARLARWGVVPDSSAGVSLAGCDCGVLASLVTRARIDPLDPVTLLALVKHPHVRLGLEPDILAEGAAGLEHRRGLRGPRARTWDDLIARLGTSEPAQRLAARLRDLLAGLHADVEDAAEIAATVAATMEALARDTAGDLGDLWNGHGGEAMSRLLAGLIREGAGLPPVGPRAFADVLERLMAGESIRAGGATHPRLRILGAIEARLVRADRLVVAGLEEGVWPRGAPLDPFLSRPMRERLGLPSPERRIGLAAHDFAQAACAPEVILLHTERREGAPSVKSRWLWRLETLARGAHTKETPVEIARRDEVLDWARELDAPAAYRPTPRPAPRPPVAHRPDKLFVTRIETLTRDPYAVWARDILKLRELPPPDEAVDVRIRGTAIHAAFERFALDFPADLPPDAAERFKALYLGELQAQGMSRAALAREQALATEAALWVADLEADRRADGREIHVEREGSATIQVDGRPFTFSAKADRIEITPDGLAHVLDYKTGQAPSARMVESGFSPQLTLTSAILARGGFDGLGAREPGELTYIQVTGRKPAGKVEVRAAPNGDGEKVLVSGDAVNGAVAGLAELVARYRDPNRGYVSRIAPQFVKLYRSEYDHLARVFEWSTSGEEGEE
;
A
#
# COMPACT_ATOMS: atom_id res chain seq x y z
N ARG A 1 2.88 -47.70 14.45
CA ARG A 1 1.57 -48.36 14.44
C ARG A 1 0.47 -47.43 14.87
N VAL A 2 0.55 -46.80 16.06
CA VAL A 2 -0.48 -45.91 16.62
C VAL A 2 -0.86 -44.79 15.65
N VAL A 3 0.14 -44.09 15.09
CA VAL A 3 -0.07 -43.02 14.10
C VAL A 3 -0.75 -43.59 12.85
N ASN A 4 -0.35 -44.77 12.36
CA ASN A 4 -0.97 -45.39 11.18
C ASN A 4 -2.43 -45.72 11.40
N GLU A 5 -2.82 -46.21 12.58
CA GLU A 5 -4.24 -46.45 12.90
C GLU A 5 -5.06 -45.15 12.90
N ALA A 6 -4.49 -44.07 13.42
CA ALA A 6 -5.13 -42.76 13.38
C ALA A 6 -5.32 -42.22 11.94
N LEU A 7 -4.53 -42.68 10.98
CA LEU A 7 -4.55 -42.20 9.58
C LEU A 7 -5.43 -43.03 8.64
N ARG A 8 -5.96 -44.19 9.10
CA ARG A 8 -6.84 -45.03 8.27
C ARG A 8 -8.05 -44.25 7.74
N PRO A 9 -8.49 -44.52 6.50
CA PRO A 9 -9.75 -43.96 5.99
C PRO A 9 -10.93 -44.29 6.91
N ALA A 10 -11.94 -43.43 6.90
CA ALA A 10 -13.10 -43.60 7.78
C ALA A 10 -13.83 -44.92 7.53
N GLU A 11 -13.89 -45.34 6.26
CA GLU A 11 -14.56 -46.58 5.82
C GLU A 11 -13.82 -47.83 6.29
N GLU A 12 -12.53 -47.74 6.57
CA GLU A 12 -11.69 -48.85 7.05
C GLU A 12 -11.40 -48.76 8.55
N THR A 13 -11.96 -47.76 9.24
CA THR A 13 -11.76 -47.57 10.66
C THR A 13 -12.74 -48.46 11.42
N ALA A 14 -12.21 -49.50 12.09
CA ALA A 14 -12.95 -50.25 13.10
C ALA A 14 -13.33 -49.35 14.30
N ASP A 15 -14.18 -49.86 15.19
CA ASP A 15 -14.46 -49.20 16.47
C ASP A 15 -13.12 -48.86 17.18
N TRP A 16 -12.99 -47.63 17.67
CA TRP A 16 -11.74 -47.18 18.33
C TRP A 16 -11.43 -48.01 19.59
N LEU A 17 -12.48 -48.50 20.29
CA LEU A 17 -12.29 -49.33 21.49
C LEU A 17 -11.71 -50.70 21.11
N ASP A 18 -12.18 -51.28 20.02
CA ASP A 18 -11.63 -52.53 19.47
C ASP A 18 -10.16 -52.37 19.02
N VAL A 19 -9.87 -51.27 18.37
CA VAL A 19 -8.49 -50.94 17.96
C VAL A 19 -7.57 -50.81 19.17
N ILE A 20 -8.00 -50.08 20.20
CA ILE A 20 -7.25 -49.90 21.43
C ILE A 20 -7.04 -51.24 22.14
N ALA A 21 -8.11 -52.06 22.27
CA ALA A 21 -8.02 -53.39 22.90
C ALA A 21 -7.08 -54.30 22.11
N ARG A 22 -7.13 -54.30 20.81
CA ARG A 22 -6.22 -55.07 19.94
C ARG A 22 -4.77 -54.63 20.13
N LEU A 23 -4.47 -53.34 20.03
CA LEU A 23 -3.10 -52.84 20.21
C LEU A 23 -2.53 -53.19 21.58
N ARG A 24 -3.34 -53.12 22.63
CA ARG A 24 -2.92 -53.51 23.99
C ARG A 24 -2.71 -55.00 24.14
N SER A 25 -3.55 -55.83 23.50
CA SER A 25 -3.35 -57.29 23.53
C SER A 25 -2.07 -57.73 22.85
N GLU A 26 -1.65 -57.06 21.78
CA GLU A 26 -0.38 -57.29 21.08
C GLU A 26 0.82 -56.90 21.95
N GLY A 27 0.71 -55.83 22.79
CA GLY A 27 1.76 -55.35 23.70
C GLY A 27 1.81 -56.04 25.04
N ALA A 28 0.75 -56.80 25.45
CA ALA A 28 0.65 -57.44 26.74
C ALA A 28 1.78 -58.40 27.07
N ARG A 29 2.42 -58.99 26.05
CA ARG A 29 3.57 -59.91 26.22
C ARG A 29 4.86 -59.22 26.64
N GLU A 30 4.97 -57.92 26.45
CA GLU A 30 6.15 -57.11 26.77
C GLU A 30 5.97 -56.25 28.04
N GLY A 31 4.77 -56.26 28.69
CA GLY A 31 4.47 -55.51 29.88
C GLY A 31 4.43 -53.98 29.67
N ILE A 32 4.31 -53.54 28.43
CA ILE A 32 4.34 -52.13 28.00
C ILE A 32 3.01 -51.83 27.32
N ASP A 33 2.39 -50.65 27.59
CA ASP A 33 1.27 -50.16 26.79
C ASP A 33 1.80 -49.62 25.47
N PRO A 34 1.54 -50.29 24.33
CA PRO A 34 2.09 -49.90 23.02
C PRO A 34 1.53 -48.58 22.52
N ILE A 35 0.39 -48.09 23.07
CA ILE A 35 -0.17 -46.80 22.73
C ILE A 35 0.59 -45.68 23.45
N ALA A 36 0.80 -45.85 24.76
CA ALA A 36 1.58 -44.89 25.52
C ALA A 36 3.04 -44.79 25.02
N GLU A 37 3.67 -45.93 24.73
CA GLU A 37 5.03 -45.95 24.18
C GLU A 37 5.09 -45.38 22.77
N GLY A 38 4.08 -45.68 21.92
CA GLY A 38 4.01 -45.17 20.56
C GLY A 38 3.71 -43.67 20.42
N LEU A 39 3.23 -43.03 21.49
CA LEU A 39 3.01 -41.58 21.61
C LEU A 39 4.14 -40.86 22.36
N LYS A 40 5.06 -41.61 22.98
CA LYS A 40 6.20 -41.05 23.67
C LYS A 40 7.09 -40.28 22.68
N GLY A 41 7.49 -39.08 23.08
CA GLY A 41 8.25 -38.16 22.20
C GLY A 41 7.40 -37.32 21.27
N LEU A 42 6.08 -37.58 21.18
CA LEU A 42 5.16 -36.66 20.50
C LEU A 42 4.71 -35.53 21.46
N SER A 43 4.71 -34.34 20.97
CA SER A 43 4.12 -33.18 21.65
C SER A 43 3.30 -32.31 20.70
N LEU A 44 2.43 -31.49 21.26
CA LEU A 44 1.50 -30.65 20.50
C LEU A 44 1.61 -29.20 20.93
N ILE A 45 1.60 -28.33 19.93
CA ILE A 45 1.48 -26.87 20.08
C ILE A 45 0.26 -26.38 19.29
N THR A 46 -0.53 -25.51 19.93
CA THR A 46 -1.65 -24.81 19.29
C THR A 46 -1.36 -23.33 19.29
N ALA A 47 -0.90 -22.78 18.17
CA ALA A 47 -0.61 -21.37 18.04
C ALA A 47 -1.87 -20.58 17.66
N ARG A 48 -2.01 -19.35 18.15
CA ARG A 48 -3.16 -18.48 17.86
C ARG A 48 -3.16 -17.95 16.42
N SER A 49 -1.96 -17.77 15.86
CA SER A 49 -1.76 -17.19 14.53
C SER A 49 -0.53 -17.78 13.83
N GLU A 50 -0.43 -17.54 12.53
CA GLU A 50 0.71 -17.95 11.71
C GLU A 50 2.02 -17.28 12.16
N GLU A 51 1.97 -16.06 12.70
CA GLU A 51 3.16 -15.36 13.21
C GLU A 51 3.66 -15.97 14.52
N GLU A 52 2.75 -16.28 15.45
CA GLU A 52 3.08 -16.99 16.68
C GLU A 52 3.65 -18.38 16.37
N ALA A 53 3.04 -19.09 15.42
CA ALA A 53 3.52 -20.38 14.91
C ALA A 53 4.95 -20.30 14.36
N ALA A 54 5.21 -19.32 13.48
CA ALA A 54 6.53 -19.13 12.89
C ALA A 54 7.60 -18.83 13.95
N THR A 55 7.27 -18.01 14.94
CA THR A 55 8.18 -17.67 16.05
C THR A 55 8.44 -18.89 16.93
N ALA A 56 7.38 -19.65 17.29
CA ALA A 56 7.51 -20.88 18.07
C ALA A 56 8.39 -21.93 17.37
N VAL A 57 8.17 -22.14 16.06
CA VAL A 57 9.01 -23.06 15.24
C VAL A 57 10.46 -22.59 15.23
N ALA A 58 10.72 -21.30 15.00
CA ALA A 58 12.08 -20.77 15.00
C ALA A 58 12.77 -20.94 16.34
N LEU A 59 12.07 -20.75 17.46
CA LEU A 59 12.58 -21.01 18.81
C LEU A 59 12.92 -22.49 19.04
N LEU A 60 12.03 -23.40 18.63
CA LEU A 60 12.26 -24.85 18.73
C LEU A 60 13.48 -25.31 17.93
N LEU A 61 13.67 -24.76 16.72
CA LEU A 61 14.83 -25.06 15.89
C LEU A 61 16.12 -24.47 16.51
N ARG A 62 16.03 -23.25 17.07
CA ARG A 62 17.16 -22.65 17.77
C ARG A 62 17.50 -23.39 19.06
N GLU A 63 16.49 -23.78 19.87
CA GLU A 63 16.66 -24.57 21.08
C GLU A 63 17.42 -25.89 20.80
N ALA A 64 17.13 -26.56 19.68
CA ALA A 64 17.84 -27.78 19.29
C ALA A 64 19.35 -27.58 19.10
N LEU A 65 19.80 -26.36 18.80
CA LEU A 65 21.22 -26.03 18.65
C LEU A 65 21.97 -25.99 20.00
N GLU A 66 21.27 -25.84 21.12
CA GLU A 66 21.87 -25.87 22.48
C GLU A 66 22.38 -27.26 22.79
N THR A 67 21.83 -28.32 22.19
CA THR A 67 22.33 -29.68 22.32
C THR A 67 23.54 -29.87 21.41
N PRO A 68 24.72 -30.26 21.92
CA PRO A 68 25.89 -30.53 21.10
C PRO A 68 25.58 -31.56 20.01
N ALA A 69 25.90 -31.24 18.76
CA ALA A 69 25.62 -32.02 17.56
C ALA A 69 24.13 -32.32 17.27
N GLY A 70 23.20 -31.80 18.07
CA GLY A 70 21.77 -31.98 17.88
C GLY A 70 21.30 -31.42 16.52
N THR A 71 20.46 -32.18 15.82
CA THR A 71 19.90 -31.85 14.52
C THR A 71 18.40 -31.59 14.61
N ALA A 72 17.89 -30.61 13.89
CA ALA A 72 16.46 -30.35 13.83
C ALA A 72 15.96 -30.00 12.43
N ALA A 73 14.72 -30.34 12.15
CA ALA A 73 14.08 -29.95 10.90
C ALA A 73 12.62 -29.53 11.10
N LEU A 74 12.22 -28.52 10.33
CA LEU A 74 10.81 -28.22 10.07
C LEU A 74 10.35 -29.06 8.88
N VAL A 75 9.23 -29.74 9.02
CA VAL A 75 8.55 -30.44 7.93
C VAL A 75 7.21 -29.79 7.69
N THR A 76 7.01 -29.17 6.55
CA THR A 76 5.76 -28.50 6.22
C THR A 76 5.51 -28.40 4.71
N PRO A 77 4.28 -28.60 4.24
CA PRO A 77 3.90 -28.28 2.87
C PRO A 77 3.59 -26.78 2.67
N ASP A 78 3.59 -26.00 3.77
CA ASP A 78 3.30 -24.58 3.77
C ASP A 78 4.56 -23.75 3.55
N GLN A 79 4.76 -23.30 2.32
CA GLN A 79 5.93 -22.48 1.97
C GLN A 79 5.88 -21.07 2.57
N ALA A 80 4.69 -20.54 2.88
CA ALA A 80 4.57 -19.24 3.54
C ALA A 80 5.10 -19.33 4.98
N LEU A 81 4.71 -20.38 5.71
CA LEU A 81 5.26 -20.67 7.04
C LEU A 81 6.78 -20.89 6.98
N ALA A 82 7.26 -21.69 6.02
CA ALA A 82 8.70 -21.94 5.83
C ALA A 82 9.49 -20.62 5.66
N ARG A 83 9.01 -19.70 4.84
CA ARG A 83 9.64 -18.37 4.63
C ARG A 83 9.60 -17.52 5.90
N ARG A 84 8.47 -17.49 6.64
CA ARG A 84 8.38 -16.78 7.92
C ARG A 84 9.37 -17.32 8.94
N VAL A 85 9.49 -18.63 9.06
CA VAL A 85 10.47 -19.28 9.95
C VAL A 85 11.90 -18.92 9.57
N THR A 86 12.24 -18.97 8.28
CA THR A 86 13.56 -18.56 7.78
C THR A 86 13.86 -17.10 8.17
N ALA A 87 12.90 -16.19 7.98
CA ALA A 87 13.05 -14.79 8.35
C ALA A 87 13.23 -14.60 9.87
N ARG A 88 12.53 -15.39 10.69
CA ARG A 88 12.71 -15.36 12.16
C ARG A 88 14.08 -15.87 12.58
N LEU A 89 14.58 -16.94 11.96
CA LEU A 89 15.92 -17.48 12.24
C LEU A 89 17.04 -16.50 11.85
N ALA A 90 16.84 -15.74 10.78
CA ALA A 90 17.78 -14.69 10.36
C ALA A 90 18.05 -13.65 11.46
N ARG A 91 17.12 -13.42 12.38
CA ARG A 91 17.29 -12.56 13.56
C ARG A 91 18.49 -12.97 14.42
N TRP A 92 18.85 -14.25 14.40
CA TRP A 92 20.00 -14.81 15.13
C TRP A 92 21.18 -15.15 14.18
N GLY A 93 21.17 -14.67 12.96
CA GLY A 93 22.19 -14.98 11.96
C GLY A 93 22.17 -16.44 11.48
N VAL A 94 21.07 -17.17 11.70
CA VAL A 94 20.92 -18.57 11.34
C VAL A 94 20.20 -18.70 10.01
N VAL A 95 20.83 -19.33 9.04
CA VAL A 95 20.26 -19.64 7.72
C VAL A 95 20.05 -21.15 7.62
N PRO A 96 18.81 -21.68 7.68
CA PRO A 96 18.53 -23.10 7.56
C PRO A 96 18.71 -23.59 6.11
N ASP A 97 19.07 -24.87 5.94
CA ASP A 97 19.05 -25.53 4.64
C ASP A 97 17.61 -25.82 4.23
N SER A 98 17.10 -25.10 3.23
CA SER A 98 15.71 -25.22 2.77
C SER A 98 15.63 -26.02 1.47
N SER A 99 14.86 -27.11 1.47
CA SER A 99 14.62 -27.92 0.28
C SER A 99 13.71 -27.24 -0.75
N ALA A 100 12.89 -26.29 -0.32
CA ALA A 100 11.92 -25.63 -1.19
C ALA A 100 12.58 -24.75 -2.26
N GLY A 101 13.81 -24.28 -2.00
CA GLY A 101 14.49 -23.33 -2.88
C GLY A 101 13.76 -22.00 -2.98
N VAL A 102 14.18 -21.19 -3.94
CA VAL A 102 13.51 -19.94 -4.33
C VAL A 102 13.05 -20.12 -5.77
N SER A 103 11.83 -19.70 -6.09
CA SER A 103 11.37 -19.69 -7.49
C SER A 103 12.27 -18.77 -8.31
N LEU A 104 12.60 -19.17 -9.53
CA LEU A 104 13.37 -18.34 -10.46
C LEU A 104 12.71 -16.98 -10.68
N ALA A 105 11.37 -16.91 -10.67
CA ALA A 105 10.63 -15.65 -10.74
C ALA A 105 10.92 -14.69 -9.57
N GLY A 106 11.35 -15.22 -8.42
CA GLY A 106 11.70 -14.43 -7.23
C GLY A 106 13.18 -14.06 -7.12
N CYS A 107 14.02 -14.48 -8.05
CA CYS A 107 15.44 -14.13 -8.08
C CYS A 107 15.65 -12.81 -8.85
N ASP A 108 16.72 -12.10 -8.55
CA ASP A 108 17.01 -10.81 -9.17
C ASP A 108 16.94 -10.86 -10.71
N CYS A 109 17.58 -11.85 -11.33
CA CYS A 109 17.54 -12.03 -12.79
C CYS A 109 16.10 -12.30 -13.31
N GLY A 110 15.28 -13.08 -12.58
CA GLY A 110 13.89 -13.36 -12.94
C GLY A 110 13.01 -12.12 -12.77
N VAL A 111 13.21 -11.34 -11.71
CA VAL A 111 12.55 -10.04 -11.52
C VAL A 111 12.92 -9.07 -12.64
N LEU A 112 14.20 -8.98 -13.03
CA LEU A 112 14.64 -8.15 -14.15
C LEU A 112 13.96 -8.56 -15.47
N ALA A 113 13.89 -9.86 -15.76
CA ALA A 113 13.21 -10.38 -16.95
C ALA A 113 11.71 -10.00 -16.94
N SER A 114 11.04 -10.13 -15.80
CA SER A 114 9.64 -9.69 -15.64
C SER A 114 9.46 -8.20 -15.86
N LEU A 115 10.37 -7.36 -15.36
CA LEU A 115 10.34 -5.91 -15.57
C LEU A 115 10.55 -5.53 -17.04
N VAL A 116 11.48 -6.22 -17.74
CA VAL A 116 11.71 -5.99 -19.18
C VAL A 116 10.47 -6.36 -19.99
N THR A 117 9.81 -7.50 -19.69
CA THR A 117 8.56 -7.88 -20.39
C THR A 117 7.42 -6.92 -20.10
N ARG A 118 7.31 -6.37 -18.88
CA ARG A 118 6.34 -5.31 -18.54
C ARG A 118 6.64 -4.00 -19.27
N ALA A 119 7.91 -3.60 -19.33
CA ALA A 119 8.32 -2.41 -20.09
C ALA A 119 8.05 -2.56 -21.60
N ARG A 120 8.07 -3.81 -22.14
CA ARG A 120 7.67 -4.10 -23.50
C ARG A 120 6.16 -3.90 -23.72
N ILE A 121 5.32 -4.22 -22.73
CA ILE A 121 3.87 -3.99 -22.78
C ILE A 121 3.57 -2.49 -22.68
N ASP A 122 4.26 -1.81 -21.79
CA ASP A 122 4.06 -0.41 -21.47
C ASP A 122 5.37 0.27 -21.04
N PRO A 123 6.09 0.89 -22.00
CA PRO A 123 7.42 1.44 -21.74
C PRO A 123 7.41 2.73 -20.89
N LEU A 124 6.24 3.29 -20.62
CA LEU A 124 6.06 4.50 -19.78
C LEU A 124 5.34 4.18 -18.47
N ASP A 125 5.15 2.90 -18.11
CA ASP A 125 4.60 2.56 -16.81
C ASP A 125 5.56 3.03 -15.70
N PRO A 126 5.16 4.01 -14.85
CA PRO A 126 6.08 4.63 -13.91
C PRO A 126 6.56 3.67 -12.81
N VAL A 127 5.75 2.66 -12.46
CA VAL A 127 6.13 1.64 -11.47
C VAL A 127 7.20 0.73 -12.05
N THR A 128 7.04 0.27 -13.28
CA THR A 128 8.03 -0.57 -13.98
C THR A 128 9.34 0.20 -14.19
N LEU A 129 9.27 1.45 -14.66
CA LEU A 129 10.46 2.27 -14.85
C LEU A 129 11.22 2.50 -13.55
N LEU A 130 10.50 2.82 -12.46
CA LEU A 130 11.11 3.02 -11.15
C LEU A 130 11.76 1.74 -10.61
N ALA A 131 11.09 0.60 -10.80
CA ALA A 131 11.63 -0.71 -10.41
C ALA A 131 12.87 -1.07 -11.22
N LEU A 132 12.88 -0.80 -12.54
CA LEU A 132 14.05 -1.01 -13.39
C LEU A 132 15.26 -0.19 -12.93
N VAL A 133 15.12 1.13 -12.74
CA VAL A 133 16.28 1.97 -12.38
C VAL A 133 16.81 1.71 -10.98
N LYS A 134 16.02 1.08 -10.11
CA LYS A 134 16.43 0.68 -8.75
C LYS A 134 16.85 -0.79 -8.65
N HIS A 135 16.79 -1.54 -9.75
CA HIS A 135 17.10 -2.97 -9.74
C HIS A 135 18.62 -3.20 -9.54
N PRO A 136 19.03 -4.18 -8.69
CA PRO A 136 20.44 -4.39 -8.34
C PRO A 136 21.35 -4.71 -9.53
N HIS A 137 20.85 -5.33 -10.59
CA HIS A 137 21.62 -5.59 -11.79
C HIS A 137 21.68 -4.43 -12.79
N VAL A 138 20.88 -3.38 -12.65
CA VAL A 138 20.81 -2.29 -13.63
C VAL A 138 21.96 -1.31 -13.40
N ARG A 139 22.71 -1.00 -14.47
CA ARG A 139 23.82 -0.04 -14.51
C ARG A 139 23.70 0.98 -15.64
N LEU A 140 23.17 0.57 -16.79
CA LEU A 140 22.97 1.42 -17.98
C LEU A 140 24.24 2.14 -18.48
N GLY A 141 25.41 1.56 -18.30
CA GLY A 141 26.69 2.18 -18.63
C GLY A 141 26.95 3.48 -17.84
N LEU A 142 26.47 3.55 -16.60
CA LEU A 142 26.63 4.70 -15.70
C LEU A 142 27.38 4.29 -14.43
N GLU A 143 28.10 5.23 -13.86
CA GLU A 143 28.64 5.06 -12.51
C GLU A 143 27.49 4.98 -11.48
N PRO A 144 27.66 4.19 -10.40
CA PRO A 144 26.58 3.96 -9.42
C PRO A 144 25.98 5.23 -8.83
N ASP A 145 26.81 6.22 -8.52
CA ASP A 145 26.37 7.49 -7.94
C ASP A 145 25.55 8.32 -8.95
N ILE A 146 25.95 8.32 -10.23
CA ILE A 146 25.24 9.01 -11.31
C ILE A 146 23.88 8.34 -11.57
N LEU A 147 23.87 7.01 -11.56
CA LEU A 147 22.61 6.24 -11.69
C LEU A 147 21.67 6.54 -10.51
N ALA A 148 22.18 6.54 -9.29
CA ALA A 148 21.40 6.81 -8.09
C ALA A 148 20.82 8.25 -8.09
N GLU A 149 21.61 9.25 -8.45
CA GLU A 149 21.17 10.64 -8.59
C GLU A 149 20.12 10.79 -9.70
N GLY A 150 20.36 10.16 -10.86
CA GLY A 150 19.41 10.14 -11.97
C GLY A 150 18.11 9.46 -11.60
N ALA A 151 18.15 8.33 -10.89
CA ALA A 151 16.98 7.60 -10.43
C ALA A 151 16.17 8.42 -9.40
N ALA A 152 16.85 9.08 -8.46
CA ALA A 152 16.21 9.97 -7.49
C ALA A 152 15.52 11.16 -8.17
N GLY A 153 16.17 11.77 -9.16
CA GLY A 153 15.60 12.85 -9.96
C GLY A 153 14.42 12.40 -10.81
N LEU A 154 14.50 11.20 -11.40
CA LEU A 154 13.42 10.59 -12.19
C LEU A 154 12.20 10.24 -11.30
N GLU A 155 12.42 9.81 -10.06
CA GLU A 155 11.36 9.54 -9.08
C GLU A 155 10.73 10.82 -8.54
N HIS A 156 11.41 11.97 -8.62
CA HIS A 156 10.93 13.22 -8.05
C HIS A 156 9.50 13.55 -8.49
N ARG A 157 8.81 14.39 -7.69
CA ARG A 157 7.39 14.78 -7.78
C ARG A 157 6.86 15.08 -9.19
N ARG A 158 7.70 15.53 -10.11
CA ARG A 158 7.33 15.86 -11.49
C ARG A 158 7.74 14.81 -12.51
N GLY A 159 8.54 13.82 -12.12
CA GLY A 159 8.96 12.72 -12.98
C GLY A 159 7.94 11.58 -13.01
N LEU A 160 8.26 10.46 -12.34
CA LEU A 160 7.41 9.27 -12.30
C LEU A 160 6.34 9.30 -11.21
N ARG A 161 6.42 10.25 -10.25
CA ARG A 161 5.39 10.44 -9.23
C ARG A 161 4.38 11.47 -9.66
N GLY A 162 3.13 11.27 -9.25
CA GLY A 162 1.99 12.06 -9.69
C GLY A 162 1.38 11.52 -10.98
N PRO A 163 0.64 12.34 -11.74
CA PRO A 163 -0.03 11.93 -12.97
C PRO A 163 0.97 11.44 -14.01
N ARG A 164 0.63 10.34 -14.65
CA ARG A 164 1.46 9.67 -15.64
C ARG A 164 1.86 10.57 -16.82
N ALA A 165 3.11 10.48 -17.25
CA ALA A 165 3.58 11.11 -18.49
C ALA A 165 2.97 10.41 -19.71
N ARG A 166 2.62 11.17 -20.75
CA ARG A 166 1.99 10.64 -21.96
C ARG A 166 2.99 10.18 -23.00
N THR A 167 4.15 10.82 -23.04
CA THR A 167 5.24 10.54 -23.95
C THR A 167 6.58 10.66 -23.24
N TRP A 168 7.63 10.11 -23.82
CA TRP A 168 8.99 10.29 -23.31
C TRP A 168 9.41 11.76 -23.26
N ASP A 169 9.01 12.55 -24.25
CA ASP A 169 9.33 13.98 -24.30
C ASP A 169 8.61 14.75 -23.18
N ASP A 170 7.34 14.39 -22.89
CA ASP A 170 6.60 14.92 -21.74
C ASP A 170 7.31 14.55 -20.41
N LEU A 171 7.74 13.29 -20.24
CA LEU A 171 8.49 12.88 -19.07
C LEU A 171 9.78 13.68 -18.91
N ILE A 172 10.59 13.78 -19.99
CA ILE A 172 11.88 14.49 -19.97
C ILE A 172 11.66 15.99 -19.68
N ALA A 173 10.66 16.61 -20.26
CA ALA A 173 10.33 18.02 -20.01
C ALA A 173 9.95 18.29 -18.55
N ARG A 174 9.26 17.36 -17.90
CA ARG A 174 8.86 17.47 -16.48
C ARG A 174 10.05 17.41 -15.51
N LEU A 175 11.19 16.82 -15.91
CA LEU A 175 12.38 16.70 -15.07
C LEU A 175 13.11 18.05 -14.87
N GLY A 176 12.72 19.09 -15.62
CA GLY A 176 13.20 20.46 -15.44
C GLY A 176 14.71 20.56 -15.66
N THR A 177 15.45 21.03 -14.64
CA THR A 177 16.91 21.28 -14.70
C THR A 177 17.75 20.09 -14.21
N SER A 178 17.14 18.94 -13.91
CA SER A 178 17.89 17.75 -13.43
C SER A 178 18.56 17.03 -14.61
N GLU A 179 19.78 17.43 -14.94
CA GLU A 179 20.55 16.84 -16.05
C GLU A 179 20.77 15.31 -15.87
N PRO A 180 21.10 14.76 -14.67
CA PRO A 180 21.24 13.32 -14.50
C PRO A 180 19.94 12.55 -14.78
N ALA A 181 18.81 13.07 -14.34
CA ALA A 181 17.51 12.44 -14.58
C ALA A 181 17.09 12.49 -16.04
N GLN A 182 17.31 13.62 -16.72
CA GLN A 182 17.04 13.76 -18.17
C GLN A 182 17.91 12.79 -18.99
N ARG A 183 19.19 12.67 -18.65
CA ARG A 183 20.11 11.74 -19.31
C ARG A 183 19.69 10.29 -19.10
N LEU A 184 19.26 9.93 -17.88
CA LEU A 184 18.74 8.60 -17.56
C LEU A 184 17.45 8.30 -18.32
N ALA A 185 16.50 9.23 -18.34
CA ALA A 185 15.23 9.09 -19.09
C ALA A 185 15.48 8.93 -20.60
N ALA A 186 16.41 9.69 -21.17
CA ALA A 186 16.78 9.56 -22.58
C ALA A 186 17.39 8.18 -22.89
N ARG A 187 18.27 7.65 -22.05
CA ARG A 187 18.84 6.31 -22.22
C ARG A 187 17.77 5.21 -22.12
N LEU A 188 16.84 5.34 -21.15
CA LEU A 188 15.70 4.41 -21.04
C LEU A 188 14.81 4.48 -22.27
N ARG A 189 14.49 5.67 -22.77
CA ARG A 189 13.74 5.86 -24.01
C ARG A 189 14.40 5.12 -25.17
N ASP A 190 15.68 5.37 -25.40
CA ASP A 190 16.42 4.82 -26.54
C ASP A 190 16.51 3.28 -26.46
N LEU A 191 16.59 2.73 -25.25
CA LEU A 191 16.63 1.28 -25.02
C LEU A 191 15.24 0.65 -25.16
N LEU A 192 14.20 1.27 -24.63
CA LEU A 192 12.86 0.67 -24.53
C LEU A 192 11.97 0.99 -25.75
N ALA A 193 12.24 2.06 -26.49
CA ALA A 193 11.43 2.45 -27.66
C ALA A 193 11.43 1.39 -28.78
N GLY A 194 12.50 0.61 -28.90
CA GLY A 194 12.60 -0.47 -29.90
C GLY A 194 11.93 -1.78 -29.53
N LEU A 195 11.37 -1.90 -28.31
CA LEU A 195 10.81 -3.15 -27.80
C LEU A 195 9.35 -3.41 -28.23
N HIS A 196 8.70 -2.45 -28.88
CA HIS A 196 7.27 -2.52 -29.13
C HIS A 196 6.97 -3.16 -30.48
N ALA A 197 6.43 -4.40 -30.45
CA ALA A 197 5.80 -5.04 -31.59
C ALA A 197 4.52 -5.76 -31.13
N ASP A 198 3.50 -5.77 -31.98
CA ASP A 198 2.17 -6.28 -31.62
C ASP A 198 2.14 -7.81 -31.50
N VAL A 199 2.80 -8.50 -32.42
CA VAL A 199 2.89 -9.97 -32.46
C VAL A 199 4.23 -10.38 -33.06
N GLU A 200 4.96 -11.26 -32.40
CA GLU A 200 6.27 -11.75 -32.82
C GLU A 200 6.45 -13.23 -32.49
N ASP A 201 7.49 -13.83 -33.07
CA ASP A 201 7.96 -15.16 -32.70
C ASP A 201 8.47 -15.17 -31.24
N ALA A 202 8.08 -16.19 -30.49
CA ALA A 202 8.48 -16.30 -29.09
C ALA A 202 10.02 -16.39 -28.90
N ALA A 203 10.74 -16.94 -29.89
CA ALA A 203 12.21 -17.00 -29.88
C ALA A 203 12.81 -15.61 -30.05
N GLU A 204 12.26 -14.79 -30.95
CA GLU A 204 12.71 -13.40 -31.18
C GLU A 204 12.46 -12.54 -29.94
N ILE A 205 11.29 -12.69 -29.31
CA ILE A 205 10.99 -11.98 -28.06
C ILE A 205 11.98 -12.40 -26.95
N ALA A 206 12.25 -13.70 -26.80
CA ALA A 206 13.20 -14.18 -25.79
C ALA A 206 14.62 -13.63 -26.01
N ALA A 207 15.07 -13.58 -27.28
CA ALA A 207 16.34 -12.96 -27.64
C ALA A 207 16.38 -11.45 -27.32
N THR A 208 15.31 -10.74 -27.65
CA THR A 208 15.16 -9.31 -27.33
C THR A 208 15.17 -9.06 -25.83
N VAL A 209 14.48 -9.89 -25.04
CA VAL A 209 14.48 -9.80 -23.58
C VAL A 209 15.89 -9.99 -23.03
N ALA A 210 16.61 -11.04 -23.47
CA ALA A 210 17.99 -11.30 -23.06
C ALA A 210 18.92 -10.12 -23.40
N ALA A 211 18.87 -9.64 -24.64
CA ALA A 211 19.68 -8.50 -25.10
C ALA A 211 19.37 -7.21 -24.30
N THR A 212 18.09 -6.97 -23.96
CA THR A 212 17.70 -5.83 -23.15
C THR A 212 18.19 -5.97 -21.71
N MET A 213 18.09 -7.14 -21.10
CA MET A 213 18.66 -7.41 -19.78
C MET A 213 20.16 -7.11 -19.74
N GLU A 214 20.90 -7.57 -20.75
CA GLU A 214 22.32 -7.28 -20.88
C GLU A 214 22.62 -5.79 -21.06
N ALA A 215 21.85 -5.11 -21.91
CA ALA A 215 22.04 -3.67 -22.12
C ALA A 215 21.75 -2.84 -20.83
N LEU A 216 20.75 -3.27 -20.04
CA LEU A 216 20.46 -2.70 -18.72
C LEU A 216 21.58 -2.95 -17.72
N ALA A 217 22.19 -4.15 -17.74
CA ALA A 217 23.21 -4.56 -16.77
C ALA A 217 24.61 -4.01 -17.07
N ARG A 218 24.92 -3.63 -18.31
CA ARG A 218 26.24 -3.14 -18.70
C ARG A 218 26.69 -1.95 -17.84
N ASP A 219 27.87 -2.06 -17.27
CA ASP A 219 28.56 -0.98 -16.60
C ASP A 219 29.31 -0.06 -17.59
N THR A 220 30.12 0.87 -17.08
CA THR A 220 30.93 1.77 -17.90
C THR A 220 32.06 1.07 -18.67
N ALA A 221 32.51 -0.12 -18.25
CA ALA A 221 33.48 -0.95 -18.93
C ALA A 221 32.86 -1.96 -19.91
N GLY A 222 31.53 -2.09 -19.90
CA GLY A 222 30.78 -3.05 -20.71
C GLY A 222 30.61 -4.42 -20.05
N ASP A 223 30.97 -4.56 -18.77
CA ASP A 223 30.77 -5.79 -17.98
C ASP A 223 29.29 -5.93 -17.57
N LEU A 224 28.82 -7.18 -17.54
CA LEU A 224 27.44 -7.53 -17.14
C LEU A 224 27.31 -7.85 -15.64
N GLY A 225 28.41 -7.81 -14.90
CA GLY A 225 28.44 -8.21 -13.49
C GLY A 225 27.94 -9.63 -13.28
N ASP A 226 27.10 -9.79 -12.26
CA ASP A 226 26.57 -11.10 -11.87
C ASP A 226 25.25 -11.47 -12.56
N LEU A 227 24.86 -10.82 -13.65
CA LEU A 227 23.56 -11.04 -14.30
C LEU A 227 23.30 -12.52 -14.61
N TRP A 228 24.29 -13.20 -15.20
CA TRP A 228 24.20 -14.61 -15.60
C TRP A 228 24.95 -15.56 -14.67
N ASN A 229 25.52 -15.05 -13.58
CA ASN A 229 26.27 -15.82 -12.61
C ASN A 229 25.38 -16.39 -11.50
N GLY A 230 25.89 -17.44 -10.84
CA GLY A 230 25.19 -18.15 -9.77
C GLY A 230 23.97 -18.93 -10.25
N HIS A 231 23.30 -19.60 -9.30
CA HIS A 231 22.20 -20.52 -9.63
C HIS A 231 21.03 -19.85 -10.34
N GLY A 232 20.69 -18.60 -9.94
CA GLY A 232 19.60 -17.82 -10.55
C GLY A 232 19.95 -17.39 -11.97
N GLY A 233 21.11 -16.76 -12.15
CA GLY A 233 21.59 -16.28 -13.46
C GLY A 233 21.75 -17.42 -14.46
N GLU A 234 22.37 -18.54 -14.05
CA GLU A 234 22.52 -19.73 -14.88
C GLU A 234 21.17 -20.36 -15.27
N ALA A 235 20.21 -20.44 -14.33
CA ALA A 235 18.88 -20.96 -14.62
C ALA A 235 18.13 -20.05 -15.60
N MET A 236 18.19 -18.73 -15.40
CA MET A 236 17.56 -17.76 -16.30
C MET A 236 18.17 -17.80 -17.70
N SER A 237 19.49 -17.89 -17.79
CA SER A 237 20.21 -18.04 -19.07
C SER A 237 19.78 -19.32 -19.80
N ARG A 238 19.70 -20.48 -19.10
CA ARG A 238 19.21 -21.73 -19.69
C ARG A 238 17.77 -21.62 -20.17
N LEU A 239 16.90 -20.98 -19.39
CA LEU A 239 15.48 -20.80 -19.75
C LEU A 239 15.33 -19.96 -21.02
N LEU A 240 15.98 -18.78 -21.07
CA LEU A 240 15.94 -17.92 -22.27
C LEU A 240 16.59 -18.59 -23.47
N ALA A 241 17.75 -19.26 -23.33
CA ALA A 241 18.37 -19.99 -24.39
C ALA A 241 17.48 -21.15 -24.92
N GLY A 242 16.73 -21.80 -24.02
CA GLY A 242 15.72 -22.78 -24.39
C GLY A 242 14.60 -22.20 -25.22
N LEU A 243 14.05 -21.04 -24.80
CA LEU A 243 13.00 -20.33 -25.55
C LEU A 243 13.50 -19.84 -26.93
N ILE A 244 14.74 -19.36 -27.02
CA ILE A 244 15.36 -18.94 -28.29
C ILE A 244 15.48 -20.10 -29.23
N ARG A 245 15.89 -21.27 -28.76
CA ARG A 245 16.11 -22.48 -29.59
C ARG A 245 14.81 -23.13 -30.03
N GLU A 246 13.83 -23.24 -29.13
CA GLU A 246 12.61 -24.04 -29.36
C GLU A 246 11.38 -23.15 -29.63
N GLY A 247 11.46 -21.83 -29.38
CA GLY A 247 10.33 -20.91 -29.47
C GLY A 247 9.79 -20.71 -30.89
N ALA A 248 10.61 -20.88 -31.91
CA ALA A 248 10.19 -20.78 -33.31
C ALA A 248 9.09 -21.79 -33.71
N GLY A 249 8.94 -22.89 -32.94
CA GLY A 249 7.85 -23.86 -33.13
C GLY A 249 6.52 -23.48 -32.46
N LEU A 250 6.47 -22.40 -31.72
CA LEU A 250 5.28 -21.90 -31.05
C LEU A 250 4.50 -20.91 -31.96
N PRO A 251 3.17 -20.81 -31.79
CA PRO A 251 2.42 -19.75 -32.48
C PRO A 251 2.96 -18.37 -32.11
N PRO A 252 2.94 -17.39 -33.02
CA PRO A 252 3.29 -16.02 -32.72
C PRO A 252 2.45 -15.47 -31.55
N VAL A 253 3.08 -14.74 -30.65
CA VAL A 253 2.47 -14.28 -29.39
C VAL A 253 2.61 -12.76 -29.24
N GLY A 254 1.59 -12.13 -28.63
CA GLY A 254 1.68 -10.73 -28.22
C GLY A 254 2.48 -10.56 -26.91
N PRO A 255 2.90 -9.33 -26.60
CA PRO A 255 3.75 -9.04 -25.43
C PRO A 255 3.18 -9.55 -24.08
N ARG A 256 1.88 -9.43 -23.87
CA ARG A 256 1.22 -9.91 -22.64
C ARG A 256 1.23 -11.42 -22.54
N ALA A 257 0.89 -12.11 -23.60
CA ALA A 257 0.88 -13.58 -23.62
C ALA A 257 2.30 -14.15 -23.40
N PHE A 258 3.32 -13.51 -23.99
CA PHE A 258 4.70 -13.91 -23.74
C PHE A 258 5.11 -13.68 -22.29
N ALA A 259 4.76 -12.51 -21.69
CA ALA A 259 5.03 -12.24 -20.28
C ALA A 259 4.40 -13.30 -19.36
N ASP A 260 3.14 -13.67 -19.60
CA ASP A 260 2.42 -14.71 -18.84
C ASP A 260 3.10 -16.08 -18.97
N VAL A 261 3.56 -16.44 -20.18
CA VAL A 261 4.28 -17.69 -20.44
C VAL A 261 5.61 -17.69 -19.70
N LEU A 262 6.41 -16.63 -19.83
CA LEU A 262 7.70 -16.52 -19.17
C LEU A 262 7.56 -16.59 -17.65
N GLU A 263 6.59 -15.87 -17.08
CA GLU A 263 6.31 -15.86 -15.63
C GLU A 263 5.94 -17.27 -15.12
N ARG A 264 5.10 -18.01 -15.87
CA ARG A 264 4.74 -19.39 -15.52
C ARG A 264 5.94 -20.35 -15.60
N LEU A 265 6.79 -20.21 -16.61
CA LEU A 265 7.99 -21.01 -16.73
C LEU A 265 8.97 -20.73 -15.58
N MET A 266 9.22 -19.47 -15.27
CA MET A 266 10.05 -19.08 -14.12
C MET A 266 9.46 -19.51 -12.78
N ALA A 267 8.13 -19.46 -12.61
CA ALA A 267 7.46 -19.91 -11.39
C ALA A 267 7.56 -21.43 -11.19
N GLY A 268 7.64 -22.19 -12.28
CA GLY A 268 7.80 -23.64 -12.26
C GLY A 268 9.24 -24.10 -11.98
N GLU A 269 10.23 -23.22 -12.12
CA GLU A 269 11.64 -23.53 -11.87
C GLU A 269 12.06 -23.10 -10.47
N SER A 270 12.49 -24.07 -9.65
CA SER A 270 13.00 -23.83 -8.30
C SER A 270 14.52 -23.95 -8.30
N ILE A 271 15.16 -22.92 -7.77
CA ILE A 271 16.61 -22.88 -7.62
C ILE A 271 16.97 -22.92 -6.14
N ARG A 272 18.05 -23.60 -5.80
CA ARG A 272 18.54 -23.58 -4.42
C ARG A 272 19.10 -22.19 -4.11
N ALA A 273 18.68 -21.63 -2.98
CA ALA A 273 19.30 -20.41 -2.47
C ALA A 273 20.80 -20.69 -2.27
N GLY A 274 21.66 -19.90 -2.91
CA GLY A 274 23.10 -19.95 -2.67
C GLY A 274 23.45 -19.41 -1.29
N GLY A 275 24.60 -19.81 -0.75
CA GLY A 275 25.13 -19.31 0.52
C GLY A 275 25.40 -20.43 1.53
N ALA A 276 26.11 -20.06 2.64
CA ALA A 276 26.40 -20.99 3.72
C ALA A 276 25.17 -21.20 4.58
N THR A 277 24.60 -22.40 4.54
CA THR A 277 23.48 -22.81 5.38
C THR A 277 23.99 -23.49 6.66
N HIS A 278 23.18 -23.44 7.72
CA HIS A 278 23.51 -24.09 8.99
C HIS A 278 23.39 -25.64 8.85
N PRO A 279 24.45 -26.42 9.09
CA PRO A 279 24.48 -27.84 8.72
C PRO A 279 23.52 -28.71 9.56
N ARG A 280 23.07 -28.24 10.72
CA ARG A 280 22.20 -28.97 11.66
C ARG A 280 20.72 -28.58 11.56
N LEU A 281 20.34 -27.55 10.79
CA LEU A 281 18.96 -27.08 10.66
C LEU A 281 18.46 -27.20 9.23
N ARG A 282 17.29 -27.82 9.06
CA ARG A 282 16.66 -28.00 7.75
C ARG A 282 15.22 -27.54 7.75
N ILE A 283 14.76 -27.06 6.60
CA ILE A 283 13.34 -26.83 6.30
C ILE A 283 13.00 -27.68 5.08
N LEU A 284 12.07 -28.60 5.26
CA LEU A 284 11.77 -29.64 4.29
C LEU A 284 10.29 -29.63 3.92
N GLY A 285 9.98 -29.85 2.65
CA GLY A 285 8.65 -30.25 2.24
C GLY A 285 8.36 -31.70 2.67
N ALA A 286 7.10 -32.12 2.57
CA ALA A 286 6.69 -33.46 3.00
C ALA A 286 7.40 -34.58 2.22
N ILE A 287 7.64 -34.38 0.93
CA ILE A 287 8.32 -35.37 0.05
C ILE A 287 9.80 -35.41 0.37
N GLU A 288 10.45 -34.27 0.53
CA GLU A 288 11.89 -34.17 0.81
C GLU A 288 12.23 -34.66 2.21
N ALA A 289 11.27 -34.62 3.12
CA ALA A 289 11.45 -35.16 4.48
C ALA A 289 11.51 -36.68 4.53
N ARG A 290 11.07 -37.37 3.46
CA ARG A 290 11.24 -38.83 3.33
C ARG A 290 12.72 -39.17 3.44
N LEU A 291 13.07 -40.15 4.26
CA LEU A 291 14.44 -40.60 4.48
C LEU A 291 15.38 -39.60 5.16
N VAL A 292 14.91 -38.42 5.56
CA VAL A 292 15.67 -37.49 6.40
C VAL A 292 15.43 -37.83 7.87
N ARG A 293 16.54 -37.99 8.61
CA ARG A 293 16.48 -38.16 10.07
C ARG A 293 17.01 -36.90 10.75
N ALA A 294 16.34 -36.50 11.79
CA ALA A 294 16.79 -35.45 12.71
C ALA A 294 16.42 -35.88 14.13
N ASP A 295 17.15 -35.39 15.12
CA ASP A 295 16.85 -35.67 16.52
C ASP A 295 15.50 -35.06 16.91
N ARG A 296 15.19 -33.87 16.38
CA ARG A 296 13.92 -33.16 16.56
C ARG A 296 13.26 -32.85 15.22
N LEU A 297 11.99 -33.21 15.08
CA LEU A 297 11.16 -32.78 13.95
C LEU A 297 10.01 -31.89 14.45
N VAL A 298 9.87 -30.73 13.83
CA VAL A 298 8.68 -29.88 13.98
C VAL A 298 7.83 -30.10 12.73
N VAL A 299 6.63 -30.65 12.93
CA VAL A 299 5.68 -30.96 11.86
C VAL A 299 4.57 -29.92 11.92
N ALA A 300 4.53 -29.00 10.98
CA ALA A 300 3.66 -27.85 11.01
C ALA A 300 2.79 -27.70 9.73
N GLY A 301 1.74 -26.90 9.81
CA GLY A 301 0.74 -26.77 8.77
C GLY A 301 -0.35 -27.85 8.89
N LEU A 302 -0.63 -28.30 10.13
CA LEU A 302 -1.61 -29.36 10.42
C LEU A 302 -3.03 -28.79 10.50
N GLU A 303 -3.45 -28.10 9.43
CA GLU A 303 -4.81 -27.58 9.20
C GLU A 303 -5.43 -28.23 7.97
N GLU A 304 -6.76 -28.40 7.99
CA GLU A 304 -7.52 -28.86 6.82
C GLU A 304 -7.29 -27.92 5.62
N GLY A 305 -7.03 -28.52 4.46
CA GLY A 305 -6.71 -27.80 3.24
C GLY A 305 -5.22 -27.44 3.09
N VAL A 306 -4.41 -27.51 4.16
CA VAL A 306 -2.95 -27.34 4.12
C VAL A 306 -2.27 -28.70 4.17
N TRP A 307 -2.45 -29.46 5.23
CA TRP A 307 -1.97 -30.83 5.36
C TRP A 307 -2.98 -31.69 6.14
N PRO A 308 -3.84 -32.49 5.48
CA PRO A 308 -3.83 -32.81 4.03
C PRO A 308 -4.41 -31.69 3.15
N ARG A 309 -3.83 -31.52 1.98
CA ARG A 309 -4.49 -30.78 0.90
C ARG A 309 -5.66 -31.57 0.37
N GLY A 310 -6.76 -30.89 0.05
CA GLY A 310 -7.88 -31.48 -0.66
C GLY A 310 -7.44 -32.07 -2.01
N ALA A 311 -8.14 -33.10 -2.46
CA ALA A 311 -7.92 -33.64 -3.80
C ALA A 311 -8.35 -32.60 -4.84
N PRO A 312 -7.48 -32.19 -5.78
CA PRO A 312 -7.86 -31.21 -6.79
C PRO A 312 -8.94 -31.77 -7.69
N LEU A 313 -9.98 -30.97 -7.94
CA LEU A 313 -10.98 -31.29 -8.96
C LEU A 313 -10.36 -31.07 -10.33
N ASP A 314 -10.42 -32.10 -11.18
CA ASP A 314 -10.04 -32.01 -12.58
C ASP A 314 -11.24 -31.46 -13.37
N PRO A 315 -11.17 -30.30 -14.01
CA PRO A 315 -12.29 -29.70 -14.71
C PRO A 315 -12.70 -30.46 -15.98
N PHE A 316 -11.83 -31.32 -16.51
CA PHE A 316 -12.05 -32.05 -17.76
C PHE A 316 -12.35 -33.52 -17.56
N LEU A 317 -11.77 -34.16 -16.53
CA LEU A 317 -11.87 -35.59 -16.30
C LEU A 317 -12.56 -35.87 -14.98
N SER A 318 -13.81 -36.34 -15.04
CA SER A 318 -14.53 -36.84 -13.87
C SER A 318 -13.85 -38.10 -13.30
N ARG A 319 -14.14 -38.43 -12.02
CA ARG A 319 -13.61 -39.65 -11.39
C ARG A 319 -13.82 -40.93 -12.22
N PRO A 320 -15.05 -41.21 -12.74
CA PRO A 320 -15.29 -42.40 -13.59
C PRO A 320 -14.49 -42.35 -14.92
N MET A 321 -14.28 -41.16 -15.49
CA MET A 321 -13.49 -41.04 -16.72
C MET A 321 -12.00 -41.34 -16.44
N ARG A 322 -11.47 -40.86 -15.31
CA ARG A 322 -10.10 -41.17 -14.88
C ARG A 322 -9.90 -42.66 -14.66
N GLU A 323 -10.86 -43.31 -14.00
CA GLU A 323 -10.84 -44.76 -13.75
C GLU A 323 -10.82 -45.54 -15.05
N ARG A 324 -11.69 -45.22 -16.02
CA ARG A 324 -11.72 -45.87 -17.35
C ARG A 324 -10.41 -45.69 -18.13
N LEU A 325 -9.69 -44.58 -17.89
CA LEU A 325 -8.40 -44.29 -18.51
C LEU A 325 -7.22 -44.89 -17.74
N GLY A 326 -7.47 -45.60 -16.64
CA GLY A 326 -6.41 -46.16 -15.79
C GLY A 326 -5.59 -45.11 -15.05
N LEU A 327 -6.11 -43.90 -14.94
CA LEU A 327 -5.43 -42.80 -14.23
C LEU A 327 -5.64 -42.93 -12.72
N PRO A 328 -4.66 -42.58 -11.89
CA PRO A 328 -4.78 -42.64 -10.44
C PRO A 328 -5.93 -41.75 -9.95
N SER A 329 -6.67 -42.21 -8.91
CA SER A 329 -7.68 -41.40 -8.27
C SER A 329 -7.05 -40.13 -7.64
N PRO A 330 -7.75 -39.00 -7.61
CA PRO A 330 -7.26 -37.78 -6.93
C PRO A 330 -6.97 -38.02 -5.44
N GLU A 331 -7.70 -38.93 -4.81
CA GLU A 331 -7.59 -39.30 -3.38
C GLU A 331 -6.25 -40.00 -3.07
N ARG A 332 -5.59 -40.61 -4.05
CA ARG A 332 -4.25 -41.19 -3.87
C ARG A 332 -3.24 -40.18 -3.29
N ARG A 333 -3.39 -38.91 -3.63
CA ARG A 333 -2.52 -37.85 -3.07
C ARG A 333 -2.71 -37.70 -1.56
N ILE A 334 -3.95 -37.85 -1.05
CA ILE A 334 -4.22 -37.81 0.38
C ILE A 334 -3.54 -39.00 1.08
N GLY A 335 -3.62 -40.20 0.49
CA GLY A 335 -2.94 -41.39 1.01
C GLY A 335 -1.39 -41.24 1.04
N LEU A 336 -0.80 -40.66 -0.01
CA LEU A 336 0.61 -40.36 -0.01
C LEU A 336 1.00 -39.33 1.06
N ALA A 337 0.22 -38.27 1.21
CA ALA A 337 0.40 -37.25 2.24
C ALA A 337 0.25 -37.83 3.65
N ALA A 338 -0.66 -38.79 3.86
CA ALA A 338 -0.79 -39.52 5.12
C ALA A 338 0.43 -40.37 5.44
N HIS A 339 1.00 -41.04 4.41
CA HIS A 339 2.26 -41.78 4.55
C HIS A 339 3.41 -40.84 4.97
N ASP A 340 3.52 -39.68 4.33
CA ASP A 340 4.55 -38.68 4.64
C ASP A 340 4.42 -38.17 6.10
N PHE A 341 3.19 -37.89 6.52
CA PHE A 341 2.90 -37.50 7.90
C PHE A 341 3.28 -38.63 8.88
N ALA A 342 2.90 -39.88 8.59
CA ALA A 342 3.24 -41.03 9.44
C ALA A 342 4.74 -41.18 9.60
N GLN A 343 5.51 -40.99 8.53
CA GLN A 343 6.99 -41.08 8.59
C GLN A 343 7.55 -39.92 9.44
N ALA A 344 7.09 -38.70 9.22
CA ALA A 344 7.52 -37.51 9.99
C ALA A 344 7.19 -37.65 11.48
N ALA A 345 6.06 -38.29 11.82
CA ALA A 345 5.64 -38.51 13.20
C ALA A 345 6.41 -39.65 13.95
N CYS A 346 7.42 -40.25 13.32
CA CYS A 346 8.18 -41.38 13.89
C CYS A 346 9.65 -41.02 14.25
N ALA A 347 9.98 -39.74 14.39
CA ALA A 347 11.29 -39.31 14.89
C ALA A 347 11.38 -39.41 16.43
N PRO A 348 12.59 -39.37 17.02
CA PRO A 348 12.76 -39.45 18.48
C PRO A 348 12.02 -38.36 19.25
N GLU A 349 12.05 -37.13 18.77
CA GLU A 349 11.26 -36.00 19.30
C GLU A 349 10.48 -35.36 18.13
N VAL A 350 9.15 -35.31 18.28
CA VAL A 350 8.27 -34.74 17.28
C VAL A 350 7.32 -33.73 17.92
N ILE A 351 7.30 -32.53 17.37
CA ILE A 351 6.39 -31.46 17.79
C ILE A 351 5.38 -31.23 16.67
N LEU A 352 4.12 -31.57 16.95
CA LEU A 352 3.00 -31.33 16.02
C LEU A 352 2.45 -29.94 16.26
N LEU A 353 2.35 -29.11 15.22
CA LEU A 353 1.90 -27.73 15.36
C LEU A 353 0.77 -27.42 14.38
N HIS A 354 -0.28 -26.83 14.90
CA HIS A 354 -1.34 -26.22 14.12
C HIS A 354 -1.67 -24.81 14.61
N THR A 355 -2.33 -24.02 13.74
CA THR A 355 -2.76 -22.66 14.04
C THR A 355 -4.28 -22.58 14.18
N GLU A 356 -4.78 -21.73 15.10
CA GLU A 356 -6.21 -21.48 15.26
C GLU A 356 -6.77 -20.52 14.19
N ARG A 357 -5.91 -19.66 13.63
CA ARG A 357 -6.28 -18.69 12.60
C ARG A 357 -5.23 -18.65 11.49
N ARG A 358 -5.72 -18.55 10.24
CA ARG A 358 -4.91 -18.34 9.05
C ARG A 358 -5.49 -17.18 8.25
N GLU A 359 -4.62 -16.26 7.81
CA GLU A 359 -5.04 -15.05 7.07
C GLU A 359 -6.21 -14.31 7.75
N GLY A 360 -6.17 -14.24 9.10
CA GLY A 360 -7.20 -13.63 9.92
C GLY A 360 -8.48 -14.47 10.14
N ALA A 361 -8.72 -15.53 9.36
CA ALA A 361 -9.89 -16.40 9.50
C ALA A 361 -9.63 -17.60 10.45
N PRO A 362 -10.66 -18.12 11.15
CA PRO A 362 -10.53 -19.35 11.91
C PRO A 362 -10.11 -20.52 11.02
N SER A 363 -9.18 -21.34 11.48
CA SER A 363 -8.72 -22.55 10.79
C SER A 363 -9.23 -23.81 11.48
N VAL A 364 -9.38 -24.87 10.68
CA VAL A 364 -9.82 -26.17 11.18
C VAL A 364 -8.60 -27.07 11.34
N LYS A 365 -8.46 -27.66 12.53
CA LYS A 365 -7.40 -28.63 12.82
C LYS A 365 -7.45 -29.79 11.80
N SER A 366 -6.30 -30.24 11.33
CA SER A 366 -6.17 -31.39 10.44
C SER A 366 -6.91 -32.60 11.00
N ARG A 367 -7.68 -33.28 10.15
CA ARG A 367 -8.37 -34.54 10.52
C ARG A 367 -7.43 -35.58 11.08
N TRP A 368 -6.18 -35.63 10.65
CA TRP A 368 -5.19 -36.59 11.15
C TRP A 368 -4.79 -36.30 12.58
N LEU A 369 -4.53 -35.03 12.88
CA LEU A 369 -4.20 -34.61 14.24
C LEU A 369 -5.40 -34.81 15.18
N TRP A 370 -6.61 -34.44 14.74
CA TRP A 370 -7.83 -34.67 15.51
C TRP A 370 -8.07 -36.14 15.81
N ARG A 371 -7.86 -37.05 14.85
CA ARG A 371 -8.00 -38.50 15.02
C ARG A 371 -6.95 -39.06 15.98
N LEU A 372 -5.70 -38.58 15.88
CA LEU A 372 -4.62 -38.99 16.79
C LEU A 372 -4.93 -38.60 18.23
N GLU A 373 -5.38 -37.37 18.48
CA GLU A 373 -5.82 -36.90 19.81
C GLU A 373 -7.05 -37.70 20.30
N THR A 374 -7.96 -38.08 19.41
CA THR A 374 -9.14 -38.87 19.77
C THR A 374 -8.75 -40.29 20.18
N LEU A 375 -7.83 -40.91 19.47
CA LEU A 375 -7.30 -42.23 19.84
C LEU A 375 -6.57 -42.19 21.19
N ALA A 376 -5.72 -41.17 21.40
CA ALA A 376 -5.01 -40.97 22.68
C ALA A 376 -6.00 -40.80 23.86
N ARG A 377 -7.04 -39.97 23.67
CA ARG A 377 -8.10 -39.77 24.71
C ARG A 377 -8.90 -41.05 24.96
N GLY A 378 -9.25 -41.82 23.92
CA GLY A 378 -9.95 -43.08 24.09
C GLY A 378 -9.13 -44.18 24.74
N ALA A 379 -7.79 -44.10 24.64
CA ALA A 379 -6.88 -45.03 25.27
C ALA A 379 -6.51 -44.65 26.74
N HIS A 380 -6.80 -43.41 27.12
CA HIS A 380 -6.48 -42.91 28.47
C HIS A 380 -7.36 -43.57 29.56
N THR A 381 -6.74 -44.17 30.56
CA THR A 381 -7.40 -44.64 31.76
C THR A 381 -6.60 -44.22 33.01
N LYS A 382 -7.16 -44.36 34.20
CA LYS A 382 -6.45 -44.07 35.45
C LYS A 382 -5.24 -44.96 35.66
N GLU A 383 -5.38 -46.21 35.23
CA GLU A 383 -4.34 -47.25 35.36
C GLU A 383 -3.27 -47.11 34.28
N THR A 384 -3.65 -46.61 33.12
CA THR A 384 -2.75 -46.45 31.96
C THR A 384 -2.96 -45.06 31.37
N PRO A 385 -2.29 -44.04 31.90
CA PRO A 385 -2.40 -42.68 31.39
C PRO A 385 -1.73 -42.59 30.01
N VAL A 386 -2.52 -42.12 29.03
CA VAL A 386 -2.07 -41.89 27.66
C VAL A 386 -2.37 -40.45 27.28
N GLU A 387 -1.36 -39.65 27.05
CA GLU A 387 -1.50 -38.25 26.68
C GLU A 387 -0.46 -37.85 25.64
N ILE A 388 -0.80 -36.98 24.73
CA ILE A 388 0.16 -36.25 23.89
C ILE A 388 0.61 -35.04 24.71
N ALA A 389 1.90 -34.95 24.99
CA ALA A 389 2.48 -33.84 25.75
C ALA A 389 2.17 -32.48 25.10
N ARG A 390 2.07 -31.45 25.95
CA ARG A 390 1.94 -30.04 25.44
C ARG A 390 3.29 -29.36 25.61
N ARG A 391 3.65 -28.54 24.60
CA ARG A 391 4.85 -27.70 24.58
C ARG A 391 4.45 -26.22 24.55
N ASP A 392 3.40 -25.85 25.31
CA ASP A 392 2.83 -24.49 25.29
C ASP A 392 3.78 -23.44 25.87
N GLU A 393 4.79 -23.84 26.67
CA GLU A 393 5.84 -22.95 27.16
C GLU A 393 6.60 -22.23 26.04
N VAL A 394 6.69 -22.82 24.85
CA VAL A 394 7.34 -22.20 23.69
C VAL A 394 6.53 -21.01 23.16
N LEU A 395 5.21 -21.05 23.33
CA LEU A 395 4.34 -19.91 22.96
C LEU A 395 4.55 -18.74 23.94
N ASP A 396 4.81 -19.03 25.20
CA ASP A 396 5.13 -17.99 26.19
C ASP A 396 6.49 -17.36 25.87
N TRP A 397 7.50 -18.17 25.52
CA TRP A 397 8.78 -17.64 25.02
C TRP A 397 8.61 -16.77 23.77
N ALA A 398 7.74 -17.20 22.82
CA ALA A 398 7.46 -16.43 21.61
C ALA A 398 6.84 -15.07 21.92
N ARG A 399 5.96 -15.00 22.93
CA ARG A 399 5.35 -13.75 23.39
C ARG A 399 6.34 -12.87 24.13
N GLU A 400 7.14 -13.45 25.02
CA GLU A 400 8.16 -12.71 25.76
C GLU A 400 9.26 -12.14 24.87
N LEU A 401 9.61 -12.83 23.80
CA LEU A 401 10.65 -12.39 22.85
C LEU A 401 10.38 -11.01 22.26
N ASP A 402 9.12 -10.69 22.00
CA ASP A 402 8.68 -9.43 21.42
C ASP A 402 7.93 -8.53 22.43
N ALA A 403 7.80 -8.98 23.69
CA ALA A 403 7.17 -8.20 24.74
C ALA A 403 8.08 -7.03 25.17
N PRO A 404 7.55 -5.82 25.31
CA PRO A 404 8.32 -4.71 25.84
C PRO A 404 8.57 -4.90 27.35
N ALA A 405 9.74 -4.49 27.85
CA ALA A 405 10.08 -4.54 29.28
C ALA A 405 9.06 -3.78 30.16
N ALA A 406 8.42 -2.76 29.61
CA ALA A 406 7.30 -2.06 30.22
C ALA A 406 6.38 -1.52 29.13
N TYR A 407 5.08 -1.72 29.27
CA TYR A 407 4.10 -1.08 28.39
C TYR A 407 4.04 0.43 28.68
N ARG A 408 4.40 1.22 27.70
CA ARG A 408 4.29 2.69 27.76
C ARG A 408 3.41 3.15 26.60
N PRO A 409 2.19 3.64 26.89
CA PRO A 409 1.35 4.22 25.86
C PRO A 409 2.09 5.34 25.15
N THR A 410 2.01 5.39 23.84
CA THR A 410 2.59 6.49 23.05
C THR A 410 1.91 7.80 23.42
N PRO A 411 2.64 8.81 23.93
CA PRO A 411 2.04 10.10 24.17
C PRO A 411 1.72 10.77 22.85
N ARG A 412 0.65 11.56 22.82
CA ARG A 412 0.35 12.44 21.68
C ARG A 412 1.51 13.38 21.41
N PRO A 413 2.15 13.37 20.23
CA PRO A 413 3.28 14.25 19.96
C PRO A 413 2.88 15.73 20.03
N ALA A 414 3.70 16.50 20.72
CA ALA A 414 3.51 17.95 20.89
C ALA A 414 4.85 18.69 20.69
N PRO A 415 5.41 18.73 19.46
CA PRO A 415 6.68 19.38 19.20
C PRO A 415 6.61 20.88 19.55
N ARG A 416 7.71 21.40 20.13
CA ARG A 416 7.85 22.79 20.57
C ARG A 416 9.08 23.41 19.91
N PRO A 417 8.99 23.80 18.62
CA PRO A 417 10.11 24.44 17.94
C PRO A 417 10.43 25.79 18.61
N PRO A 418 11.71 26.23 18.57
CA PRO A 418 12.07 27.56 19.03
C PRO A 418 11.22 28.65 18.39
N VAL A 419 10.86 29.69 19.14
CA VAL A 419 9.96 30.77 18.66
C VAL A 419 10.51 31.43 17.39
N ALA A 420 11.83 31.54 17.24
CA ALA A 420 12.47 32.09 16.04
C ALA A 420 12.23 31.28 14.76
N HIS A 421 11.88 30.00 14.87
CA HIS A 421 11.57 29.13 13.72
C HIS A 421 10.07 29.05 13.43
N ARG A 422 9.22 29.64 14.28
CA ARG A 422 7.80 29.67 14.07
C ARG A 422 7.44 30.71 13.01
N PRO A 423 6.44 30.46 12.13
CA PRO A 423 6.17 31.36 11.01
C PRO A 423 5.59 32.70 11.48
N ASP A 424 6.18 33.80 11.00
CA ASP A 424 5.63 35.16 11.12
C ASP A 424 4.79 35.56 9.89
N LYS A 425 4.67 34.65 8.92
CA LYS A 425 3.82 34.80 7.73
C LYS A 425 3.11 33.49 7.43
N LEU A 426 1.78 33.53 7.23
CA LEU A 426 0.99 32.39 6.81
C LEU A 426 -0.06 32.79 5.75
N PHE A 427 -0.36 31.88 4.84
CA PHE A 427 -1.55 31.97 3.99
C PHE A 427 -2.82 31.68 4.82
N VAL A 428 -3.95 32.28 4.45
CA VAL A 428 -5.23 32.07 5.14
C VAL A 428 -5.63 30.60 5.25
N THR A 429 -5.36 29.81 4.24
CA THR A 429 -5.56 28.35 4.26
C THR A 429 -4.66 27.63 5.28
N ARG A 430 -3.47 28.18 5.59
CA ARG A 430 -2.57 27.66 6.63
C ARG A 430 -3.01 28.10 8.03
N ILE A 431 -3.63 29.27 8.15
CA ILE A 431 -4.25 29.71 9.40
C ILE A 431 -5.40 28.77 9.75
N GLU A 432 -6.22 28.40 8.76
CA GLU A 432 -7.24 27.35 8.93
C GLU A 432 -6.65 26.02 9.39
N THR A 433 -5.55 25.59 8.78
CA THR A 433 -4.83 24.38 9.19
C THR A 433 -4.28 24.52 10.61
N LEU A 434 -3.71 25.66 11.00
CA LEU A 434 -3.20 25.92 12.35
C LEU A 434 -4.32 25.86 13.41
N THR A 435 -5.52 26.25 13.06
CA THR A 435 -6.69 26.17 13.94
C THR A 435 -7.13 24.72 14.16
N ARG A 436 -7.05 23.86 13.16
CA ARG A 436 -7.57 22.49 13.19
C ARG A 436 -6.52 21.45 13.55
N ASP A 437 -5.34 21.55 12.93
CA ASP A 437 -4.23 20.62 13.04
C ASP A 437 -2.88 21.34 13.04
N PRO A 438 -2.48 21.92 14.16
CA PRO A 438 -1.18 22.61 14.29
C PRO A 438 0.01 21.74 13.94
N TYR A 439 -0.07 20.44 14.21
CA TYR A 439 1.00 19.49 13.87
C TYR A 439 1.31 19.49 12.37
N ALA A 440 0.26 19.61 11.54
CA ALA A 440 0.44 19.71 10.09
C ALA A 440 1.19 20.98 9.69
N VAL A 441 0.94 22.13 10.38
CA VAL A 441 1.69 23.36 10.16
C VAL A 441 3.16 23.19 10.58
N TRP A 442 3.42 22.55 11.72
CA TRP A 442 4.78 22.25 12.14
C TRP A 442 5.51 21.39 11.12
N ALA A 443 4.90 20.28 10.69
CA ALA A 443 5.52 19.37 9.73
C ALA A 443 5.75 20.02 8.37
N ARG A 444 4.75 20.75 7.85
CA ARG A 444 4.78 21.31 6.50
C ARG A 444 5.55 22.63 6.40
N ASP A 445 5.32 23.56 7.35
CA ASP A 445 5.82 24.93 7.21
C ASP A 445 7.11 25.17 7.98
N ILE A 446 7.38 24.40 9.06
CA ILE A 446 8.64 24.48 9.82
C ILE A 446 9.62 23.41 9.33
N LEU A 447 9.23 22.12 9.30
CA LEU A 447 10.11 21.04 8.84
C LEU A 447 10.19 20.91 7.31
N LYS A 448 9.31 21.60 6.56
CA LYS A 448 9.23 21.54 5.10
C LYS A 448 8.93 20.15 4.53
N LEU A 449 8.31 19.27 5.33
CA LEU A 449 7.88 17.97 4.87
C LEU A 449 6.72 18.11 3.87
N ARG A 450 6.71 17.25 2.87
CA ARG A 450 5.66 17.17 1.84
C ARG A 450 5.36 15.70 1.58
N GLU A 451 4.09 15.38 1.41
CA GLU A 451 3.68 14.07 0.91
C GLU A 451 4.24 13.85 -0.50
N LEU A 452 4.81 12.68 -0.72
CA LEU A 452 5.21 12.26 -2.07
C LEU A 452 3.99 11.61 -2.74
N PRO A 453 3.52 12.13 -3.88
CA PRO A 453 2.45 11.48 -4.62
C PRO A 453 2.88 10.05 -5.01
N PRO A 454 1.95 9.08 -5.08
CA PRO A 454 2.26 7.75 -5.59
C PRO A 454 2.68 7.82 -7.07
N PRO A 455 3.48 6.86 -7.55
CA PRO A 455 3.65 6.68 -8.98
C PRO A 455 2.30 6.36 -9.63
N ASP A 456 2.08 6.85 -10.85
CA ASP A 456 0.80 6.66 -11.58
C ASP A 456 -0.43 7.10 -10.77
N GLU A 457 -0.32 8.29 -10.16
CA GLU A 457 -1.42 8.83 -9.37
C GLU A 457 -2.68 8.95 -10.24
N ALA A 458 -3.74 8.27 -9.82
CA ALA A 458 -5.00 8.37 -10.54
C ALA A 458 -5.50 9.82 -10.55
N VAL A 459 -6.02 10.24 -11.69
CA VAL A 459 -6.67 11.54 -11.87
C VAL A 459 -7.90 11.59 -10.95
N ASP A 460 -7.77 12.26 -9.82
CA ASP A 460 -8.64 12.25 -8.66
C ASP A 460 -9.60 13.47 -8.65
N VAL A 461 -10.51 13.49 -7.68
CA VAL A 461 -11.47 14.56 -7.36
C VAL A 461 -10.78 15.94 -7.20
N ARG A 462 -9.53 15.99 -6.75
CA ARG A 462 -8.73 17.23 -6.66
C ARG A 462 -8.54 17.92 -8.02
N ILE A 463 -8.39 17.16 -9.09
CA ILE A 463 -8.25 17.70 -10.45
C ILE A 463 -9.52 18.41 -10.89
N ARG A 464 -10.71 17.90 -10.51
CA ARG A 464 -11.97 18.60 -10.77
C ARG A 464 -12.01 19.96 -10.09
N GLY A 465 -11.54 20.03 -8.82
CA GLY A 465 -11.43 21.30 -8.11
C GLY A 465 -10.52 22.27 -8.82
N THR A 466 -9.32 21.86 -9.17
CA THR A 466 -8.38 22.72 -9.87
C THR A 466 -8.90 23.15 -11.25
N ALA A 467 -9.52 22.24 -12.01
CA ALA A 467 -10.08 22.55 -13.33
C ALA A 467 -11.26 23.52 -13.27
N ILE A 468 -12.13 23.43 -12.24
CA ILE A 468 -13.25 24.34 -12.08
C ILE A 468 -12.77 25.77 -11.75
N HIS A 469 -11.76 25.91 -10.87
CA HIS A 469 -11.16 27.22 -10.56
C HIS A 469 -10.53 27.84 -11.80
N ALA A 470 -9.71 27.06 -12.55
CA ALA A 470 -9.10 27.53 -13.79
C ALA A 470 -10.14 27.90 -14.87
N ALA A 471 -11.25 27.15 -14.95
CA ALA A 471 -12.33 27.47 -15.88
C ALA A 471 -13.03 28.80 -15.51
N PHE A 472 -13.32 29.04 -14.23
CA PHE A 472 -13.87 30.32 -13.76
C PHE A 472 -12.91 31.49 -13.99
N GLU A 473 -11.62 31.31 -13.66
CA GLU A 473 -10.60 32.33 -13.92
C GLU A 473 -10.58 32.72 -15.38
N ARG A 474 -10.43 31.74 -16.24
CA ARG A 474 -10.32 31.97 -17.69
C ARG A 474 -11.59 32.58 -18.26
N PHE A 475 -12.76 32.10 -17.81
CA PHE A 475 -14.04 32.62 -18.24
C PHE A 475 -14.25 34.09 -17.85
N ALA A 476 -13.86 34.47 -16.62
CA ALA A 476 -13.95 35.85 -16.16
C ALA A 476 -12.96 36.77 -16.88
N LEU A 477 -11.76 36.29 -17.24
CA LEU A 477 -10.77 37.04 -18.00
C LEU A 477 -11.19 37.23 -19.47
N ASP A 478 -11.75 36.19 -20.09
CA ASP A 478 -12.21 36.25 -21.49
C ASP A 478 -13.51 37.10 -21.66
N PHE A 479 -14.33 37.17 -20.57
CA PHE A 479 -15.60 37.91 -20.54
C PHE A 479 -15.72 38.77 -19.31
N PRO A 480 -14.99 39.91 -19.22
CA PRO A 480 -14.95 40.71 -17.98
C PRO A 480 -16.24 41.47 -17.70
N ALA A 481 -17.02 41.82 -18.69
CA ALA A 481 -18.26 42.59 -18.55
C ALA A 481 -19.48 41.82 -19.08
N ASP A 482 -19.59 41.72 -20.41
CA ASP A 482 -20.74 41.11 -21.07
C ASP A 482 -20.56 39.64 -21.31
N LEU A 483 -21.62 38.85 -21.17
CA LEU A 483 -21.60 37.42 -21.46
C LEU A 483 -21.95 37.15 -22.93
N PRO A 484 -21.27 36.23 -23.59
CA PRO A 484 -21.63 35.82 -24.94
C PRO A 484 -22.92 34.99 -24.93
N PRO A 485 -23.68 34.94 -26.03
CA PRO A 485 -24.91 34.15 -26.09
C PRO A 485 -24.70 32.65 -25.87
N ASP A 486 -23.49 32.14 -26.11
CA ASP A 486 -23.06 30.76 -25.94
C ASP A 486 -22.22 30.56 -24.67
N ALA A 487 -22.46 31.37 -23.64
CA ALA A 487 -21.69 31.37 -22.39
C ALA A 487 -21.55 29.97 -21.75
N ALA A 488 -22.63 29.19 -21.67
CA ALA A 488 -22.62 27.84 -21.16
C ALA A 488 -21.68 26.91 -21.93
N GLU A 489 -21.75 26.93 -23.29
CA GLU A 489 -20.89 26.08 -24.11
C GLU A 489 -19.40 26.47 -24.00
N ARG A 490 -19.11 27.77 -23.86
CA ARG A 490 -17.74 28.26 -23.67
C ARG A 490 -17.20 27.84 -22.31
N PHE A 491 -17.95 28.00 -21.23
CA PHE A 491 -17.53 27.54 -19.90
C PHE A 491 -17.29 26.04 -19.88
N LYS A 492 -18.18 25.25 -20.47
CA LYS A 492 -18.02 23.80 -20.61
C LYS A 492 -16.74 23.43 -21.38
N ALA A 493 -16.46 24.11 -22.46
CA ALA A 493 -15.24 23.87 -23.25
C ALA A 493 -13.97 24.16 -22.46
N LEU A 494 -13.94 25.26 -21.68
CA LEU A 494 -12.83 25.60 -20.81
C LEU A 494 -12.64 24.53 -19.73
N TYR A 495 -13.71 24.15 -19.03
CA TYR A 495 -13.62 23.13 -17.96
C TYR A 495 -13.14 21.77 -18.46
N LEU A 496 -13.69 21.27 -19.59
CA LEU A 496 -13.26 20.01 -20.18
C LEU A 496 -11.83 20.09 -20.74
N GLY A 497 -11.43 21.23 -21.28
CA GLY A 497 -10.06 21.52 -21.72
C GLY A 497 -9.07 21.45 -20.59
N GLU A 498 -9.40 22.06 -19.44
CA GLU A 498 -8.55 22.01 -18.23
C GLU A 498 -8.44 20.59 -17.66
N LEU A 499 -9.53 19.83 -17.58
CA LEU A 499 -9.49 18.43 -17.18
C LEU A 499 -8.58 17.59 -18.09
N GLN A 500 -8.66 17.86 -19.41
CA GLN A 500 -7.79 17.19 -20.37
C GLN A 500 -6.33 17.59 -20.22
N ALA A 501 -6.04 18.87 -20.00
CA ALA A 501 -4.70 19.39 -19.77
C ALA A 501 -4.05 18.78 -18.52
N GLN A 502 -4.85 18.55 -17.49
CA GLN A 502 -4.41 17.92 -16.25
C GLN A 502 -4.32 16.38 -16.29
N GLY A 503 -4.54 15.76 -17.45
CA GLY A 503 -4.27 14.33 -17.65
C GLY A 503 -5.48 13.41 -17.57
N MET A 504 -6.70 13.93 -17.48
CA MET A 504 -7.89 13.07 -17.48
C MET A 504 -7.99 12.25 -18.77
N SER A 505 -8.24 10.95 -18.66
CA SER A 505 -8.35 10.05 -19.81
C SER A 505 -9.60 10.35 -20.64
N ARG A 506 -9.58 9.98 -21.94
CA ARG A 506 -10.74 10.17 -22.83
C ARG A 506 -12.01 9.48 -22.31
N ALA A 507 -11.87 8.30 -21.72
CA ALA A 507 -13.00 7.57 -21.14
C ALA A 507 -13.59 8.28 -19.91
N ALA A 508 -12.73 8.85 -19.06
CA ALA A 508 -13.15 9.65 -17.91
C ALA A 508 -13.78 10.99 -18.36
N LEU A 509 -13.22 11.66 -19.37
CA LEU A 509 -13.78 12.88 -19.96
C LEU A 509 -15.19 12.66 -20.53
N ALA A 510 -15.45 11.53 -21.20
CA ALA A 510 -16.78 11.21 -21.70
C ALA A 510 -17.82 11.12 -20.57
N ARG A 511 -17.43 10.62 -19.41
CA ARG A 511 -18.27 10.57 -18.20
C ARG A 511 -18.49 11.97 -17.60
N GLU A 512 -17.45 12.80 -17.59
CA GLU A 512 -17.52 14.18 -17.07
C GLU A 512 -18.36 15.10 -17.98
N GLN A 513 -18.50 14.80 -19.25
CA GLN A 513 -19.18 15.67 -20.21
C GLN A 513 -20.65 15.95 -19.85
N ALA A 514 -21.37 14.97 -19.29
CA ALA A 514 -22.73 15.16 -18.81
C ALA A 514 -22.80 16.10 -17.60
N LEU A 515 -21.89 15.90 -16.62
CA LEU A 515 -21.80 16.75 -15.42
C LEU A 515 -21.37 18.17 -15.80
N ALA A 516 -20.46 18.31 -16.75
CA ALA A 516 -20.00 19.60 -17.25
C ALA A 516 -21.12 20.39 -17.93
N THR A 517 -22.05 19.72 -18.63
CA THR A 517 -23.18 20.39 -19.27
C THR A 517 -24.13 21.02 -18.26
N GLU A 518 -24.54 20.24 -17.25
CA GLU A 518 -25.41 20.75 -16.19
C GLU A 518 -24.74 21.87 -15.38
N ALA A 519 -23.46 21.70 -15.05
CA ALA A 519 -22.68 22.73 -14.35
C ALA A 519 -22.58 24.02 -15.18
N ALA A 520 -22.32 23.92 -16.48
CA ALA A 520 -22.14 25.08 -17.35
C ALA A 520 -23.42 25.89 -17.54
N LEU A 521 -24.58 25.25 -17.66
CA LEU A 521 -25.87 25.93 -17.71
C LEU A 521 -26.10 26.73 -16.42
N TRP A 522 -25.91 26.08 -15.27
CA TRP A 522 -26.07 26.74 -13.98
C TRP A 522 -25.08 27.90 -13.77
N VAL A 523 -23.82 27.73 -14.22
CA VAL A 523 -22.81 28.80 -14.14
C VAL A 523 -23.17 29.98 -15.04
N ALA A 524 -23.69 29.75 -16.25
CA ALA A 524 -24.10 30.83 -17.14
C ALA A 524 -25.22 31.67 -16.54
N ASP A 525 -26.22 31.03 -15.91
CA ASP A 525 -27.30 31.73 -15.20
C ASP A 525 -26.74 32.52 -14.00
N LEU A 526 -25.87 31.91 -13.19
CA LEU A 526 -25.21 32.56 -12.07
C LEU A 526 -24.42 33.80 -12.49
N GLU A 527 -23.66 33.71 -13.56
CA GLU A 527 -22.84 34.80 -14.07
C GLU A 527 -23.69 35.94 -14.65
N ALA A 528 -24.81 35.61 -15.29
CA ALA A 528 -25.75 36.60 -15.74
C ALA A 528 -26.39 37.40 -14.59
N ASP A 529 -26.85 36.67 -13.57
CA ASP A 529 -27.44 37.31 -12.36
C ASP A 529 -26.42 38.19 -11.65
N ARG A 530 -25.19 37.71 -11.47
CA ARG A 530 -24.15 38.45 -10.73
C ARG A 530 -23.61 39.68 -11.46
N ARG A 531 -23.73 39.73 -12.80
CA ARG A 531 -23.31 40.89 -13.61
C ARG A 531 -24.42 41.93 -13.82
N ALA A 532 -25.66 41.61 -13.48
CA ALA A 532 -26.82 42.43 -13.78
C ALA A 532 -26.75 43.84 -13.19
N ASP A 533 -26.04 44.06 -12.07
CA ASP A 533 -25.86 45.36 -11.41
C ASP A 533 -24.60 46.12 -11.84
N GLY A 534 -23.82 45.61 -12.83
CA GLY A 534 -22.65 46.30 -13.36
C GLY A 534 -21.41 46.25 -12.45
N ARG A 535 -21.30 45.25 -11.59
CA ARG A 535 -20.14 45.05 -10.72
C ARG A 535 -18.86 44.77 -11.48
N GLU A 536 -17.73 45.23 -10.93
CA GLU A 536 -16.40 44.96 -11.46
C GLU A 536 -15.86 43.62 -10.89
N ILE A 537 -15.35 42.72 -11.74
CA ILE A 537 -14.89 41.37 -11.37
C ILE A 537 -13.38 41.25 -11.46
N HIS A 538 -12.77 40.81 -10.34
CA HIS A 538 -11.34 40.50 -10.27
C HIS A 538 -11.17 39.04 -9.83
N VAL A 539 -10.30 38.29 -10.54
CA VAL A 539 -10.05 36.87 -10.27
C VAL A 539 -8.59 36.60 -9.95
N GLU A 540 -8.33 35.57 -9.15
CA GLU A 540 -6.99 35.05 -8.82
C GLU A 540 -6.03 36.12 -8.29
N ARG A 541 -6.55 37.10 -7.53
CA ARG A 541 -5.74 38.23 -7.00
C ARG A 541 -5.02 37.83 -5.72
N GLU A 542 -3.73 38.12 -5.66
CA GLU A 542 -2.94 37.95 -4.46
C GLU A 542 -2.95 39.23 -3.62
N GLY A 543 -3.06 39.05 -2.30
CA GLY A 543 -3.05 40.12 -1.35
C GLY A 543 -2.47 39.73 -0.01
N SER A 544 -2.03 40.71 0.77
CA SER A 544 -1.54 40.49 2.13
C SER A 544 -1.83 41.68 3.06
N ALA A 545 -1.94 41.35 4.34
CA ALA A 545 -2.05 42.37 5.38
C ALA A 545 -1.21 41.98 6.60
N THR A 546 -0.78 42.98 7.37
CA THR A 546 0.04 42.79 8.57
C THR A 546 -0.72 43.28 9.79
N ILE A 547 -0.72 42.50 10.86
CA ILE A 547 -1.23 42.90 12.19
C ILE A 547 -0.08 42.87 13.20
N GLN A 548 -0.25 43.68 14.27
CA GLN A 548 0.66 43.65 15.39
C GLN A 548 0.14 42.74 16.48
N VAL A 549 0.96 41.74 16.89
CA VAL A 549 0.64 40.83 17.98
C VAL A 549 1.82 40.82 18.94
N ASP A 550 1.61 41.19 20.19
CA ASP A 550 2.63 41.31 21.23
C ASP A 550 3.84 42.15 20.77
N GLY A 551 3.57 43.27 20.08
CA GLY A 551 4.59 44.20 19.58
C GLY A 551 5.45 43.66 18.40
N ARG A 552 5.07 42.53 17.80
CA ARG A 552 5.75 41.93 16.62
C ARG A 552 4.78 41.83 15.45
N PRO A 553 5.24 42.15 14.25
CA PRO A 553 4.40 42.02 13.07
C PRO A 553 4.10 40.52 12.78
N PHE A 554 2.89 40.27 12.27
CA PHE A 554 2.49 39.00 11.68
C PHE A 554 1.76 39.29 10.38
N THR A 555 2.20 38.66 9.28
CA THR A 555 1.64 38.84 7.95
C THR A 555 0.75 37.68 7.57
N PHE A 556 -0.45 37.94 7.10
CA PHE A 556 -1.32 36.95 6.50
C PHE A 556 -1.61 37.31 5.05
N SER A 557 -1.64 36.29 4.20
CA SER A 557 -1.81 36.47 2.76
C SER A 557 -2.87 35.53 2.21
N ALA A 558 -3.55 35.99 1.18
CA ALA A 558 -4.55 35.22 0.47
C ALA A 558 -4.35 35.36 -1.05
N LYS A 559 -4.77 34.35 -1.79
CA LYS A 559 -5.10 34.46 -3.20
C LYS A 559 -6.62 34.31 -3.25
N ALA A 560 -7.31 35.40 -3.63
CA ALA A 560 -8.75 35.39 -3.73
C ALA A 560 -9.18 34.82 -5.06
N ASP A 561 -10.02 33.78 -5.06
CA ASP A 561 -10.55 33.20 -6.28
C ASP A 561 -11.33 34.26 -7.10
N ARG A 562 -12.17 35.04 -6.40
CA ARG A 562 -12.94 36.11 -7.02
C ARG A 562 -13.26 37.23 -6.01
N ILE A 563 -13.07 38.46 -6.44
CA ILE A 563 -13.50 39.69 -5.76
C ILE A 563 -14.42 40.42 -6.71
N GLU A 564 -15.58 40.86 -6.23
CA GLU A 564 -16.53 41.67 -6.98
C GLU A 564 -16.72 42.99 -6.28
N ILE A 565 -16.56 44.10 -6.99
CA ILE A 565 -16.78 45.47 -6.47
C ILE A 565 -18.08 45.99 -7.07
N THR A 566 -19.03 46.23 -6.22
CA THR A 566 -20.33 46.77 -6.61
C THR A 566 -20.26 48.28 -6.89
N PRO A 567 -21.21 48.86 -7.65
CA PRO A 567 -21.22 50.30 -7.95
C PRO A 567 -21.24 51.20 -6.72
N ASP A 568 -21.81 50.76 -5.60
CA ASP A 568 -21.80 51.43 -4.29
C ASP A 568 -20.50 51.27 -3.51
N GLY A 569 -19.51 50.53 -4.04
CA GLY A 569 -18.16 50.40 -3.54
C GLY A 569 -17.95 49.27 -2.54
N LEU A 570 -18.96 48.45 -2.25
CA LEU A 570 -18.81 47.24 -1.45
C LEU A 570 -18.02 46.18 -2.19
N ALA A 571 -17.22 45.41 -1.45
CA ALA A 571 -16.42 44.35 -2.03
C ALA A 571 -16.88 42.95 -1.52
N HIS A 572 -17.37 42.15 -2.45
CA HIS A 572 -17.78 40.77 -2.20
C HIS A 572 -16.56 39.83 -2.42
N VAL A 573 -16.40 38.84 -1.55
CA VAL A 573 -15.37 37.83 -1.67
C VAL A 573 -16.03 36.46 -1.88
N LEU A 574 -15.68 35.83 -3.01
CA LEU A 574 -16.24 34.53 -3.41
C LEU A 574 -15.15 33.50 -3.47
N ASP A 575 -15.49 32.29 -3.07
CA ASP A 575 -14.60 31.11 -3.12
C ASP A 575 -15.34 29.92 -3.72
N TYR A 576 -14.72 29.24 -4.66
CA TYR A 576 -15.31 28.11 -5.39
C TYR A 576 -15.06 26.79 -4.67
N LYS A 577 -16.10 25.96 -4.55
CA LYS A 577 -16.01 24.63 -3.91
C LYS A 577 -16.65 23.57 -4.79
N THR A 578 -15.96 22.45 -5.00
CA THR A 578 -16.52 21.24 -5.61
C THR A 578 -17.07 20.27 -4.56
N GLY A 579 -16.65 20.41 -3.30
CA GLY A 579 -17.14 19.70 -2.13
C GLY A 579 -18.12 20.52 -1.29
N GLN A 580 -18.42 20.06 -0.09
CA GLN A 580 -19.32 20.76 0.82
C GLN A 580 -18.71 22.08 1.30
N ALA A 581 -19.46 23.16 1.18
CA ALA A 581 -19.06 24.47 1.68
C ALA A 581 -19.09 24.52 3.23
N PRO A 582 -18.16 25.26 3.87
CA PRO A 582 -18.19 25.46 5.32
C PRO A 582 -19.48 26.11 5.80
N SER A 583 -19.98 25.67 6.95
CA SER A 583 -21.20 26.27 7.56
C SER A 583 -20.92 27.66 8.13
N ALA A 584 -21.99 28.48 8.30
CA ALA A 584 -21.86 29.79 8.94
C ALA A 584 -21.21 29.72 10.34
N ARG A 585 -21.55 28.69 11.13
CA ARG A 585 -20.92 28.45 12.44
C ARG A 585 -19.42 28.17 12.36
N MET A 586 -18.95 27.50 11.31
CA MET A 586 -17.52 27.28 11.11
C MET A 586 -16.79 28.57 10.72
N VAL A 587 -17.46 29.46 9.98
CA VAL A 587 -16.93 30.78 9.64
C VAL A 587 -16.89 31.67 10.89
N GLU A 588 -17.98 31.75 11.65
CA GLU A 588 -18.11 32.50 12.88
C GLU A 588 -17.06 32.08 13.93
N SER A 589 -16.88 30.79 14.14
CA SER A 589 -15.93 30.26 15.13
C SER A 589 -14.46 30.33 14.71
N GLY A 590 -14.15 30.82 13.50
CA GLY A 590 -12.79 30.87 12.96
C GLY A 590 -12.21 29.51 12.50
N PHE A 591 -13.05 28.48 12.45
CA PHE A 591 -12.64 27.16 11.89
C PHE A 591 -12.50 27.17 10.36
N SER A 592 -13.15 28.12 9.67
CA SER A 592 -13.01 28.37 8.24
C SER A 592 -12.86 29.85 7.97
N PRO A 593 -11.70 30.44 8.29
CA PRO A 593 -11.48 31.87 8.21
C PRO A 593 -11.12 32.37 6.80
N GLN A 594 -11.19 31.56 5.78
CA GLN A 594 -10.72 31.87 4.44
C GLN A 594 -11.39 33.13 3.88
N LEU A 595 -12.72 33.18 3.82
CA LEU A 595 -13.49 34.34 3.32
C LEU A 595 -13.30 35.58 4.18
N THR A 596 -13.40 35.44 5.50
CA THR A 596 -13.32 36.58 6.44
C THR A 596 -11.94 37.21 6.48
N LEU A 597 -10.85 36.40 6.49
CA LEU A 597 -9.49 36.92 6.46
C LEU A 597 -9.10 37.46 5.06
N THR A 598 -9.61 36.89 3.97
CA THR A 598 -9.45 37.47 2.63
C THR A 598 -10.11 38.84 2.54
N SER A 599 -11.33 38.97 3.04
CA SER A 599 -12.01 40.25 3.13
C SER A 599 -11.28 41.23 4.08
N ALA A 600 -10.66 40.73 5.17
CA ALA A 600 -9.86 41.58 6.07
C ALA A 600 -8.61 42.14 5.38
N ILE A 601 -7.99 41.42 4.45
CA ILE A 601 -6.88 41.90 3.60
C ILE A 601 -7.42 43.04 2.70
N LEU A 602 -8.55 42.82 2.06
CA LEU A 602 -9.19 43.80 1.17
C LEU A 602 -9.60 45.10 1.91
N ALA A 603 -10.20 44.97 3.08
CA ALA A 603 -10.56 46.12 3.92
C ALA A 603 -9.35 46.96 4.34
N ARG A 604 -8.15 46.40 4.33
CA ARG A 604 -6.87 47.07 4.62
C ARG A 604 -6.12 47.53 3.37
N GLY A 605 -6.71 47.43 2.19
CA GLY A 605 -6.07 47.79 0.91
C GLY A 605 -4.92 46.89 0.54
N GLY A 606 -4.90 45.64 1.03
CA GLY A 606 -3.81 44.70 0.82
C GLY A 606 -3.83 43.95 -0.52
N PHE A 607 -4.75 44.27 -1.46
CA PHE A 607 -4.76 43.82 -2.84
C PHE A 607 -4.38 44.97 -3.78
N ASP A 608 -3.34 44.78 -4.55
CA ASP A 608 -2.83 45.84 -5.44
C ASP A 608 -3.89 46.31 -6.44
N GLY A 609 -4.04 47.65 -6.56
CA GLY A 609 -4.93 48.30 -7.50
C GLY A 609 -6.41 48.38 -7.04
N LEU A 610 -6.81 47.68 -5.94
CA LEU A 610 -8.21 47.69 -5.49
C LEU A 610 -8.50 48.72 -4.38
N GLY A 611 -7.46 49.17 -3.65
CA GLY A 611 -7.60 50.02 -2.50
C GLY A 611 -8.32 49.34 -1.33
N ALA A 612 -8.54 50.11 -0.24
CA ALA A 612 -9.33 49.62 0.88
C ALA A 612 -10.85 49.68 0.55
N ARG A 613 -11.55 48.60 0.84
CA ARG A 613 -12.98 48.45 0.51
C ARG A 613 -13.78 47.95 1.72
N GLU A 614 -15.00 48.40 1.86
CA GLU A 614 -15.94 47.88 2.85
C GLU A 614 -16.34 46.43 2.53
N PRO A 615 -16.43 45.55 3.54
CA PRO A 615 -16.83 44.15 3.32
C PRO A 615 -18.28 44.03 2.82
N GLY A 616 -18.45 43.47 1.62
CA GLY A 616 -19.73 43.08 1.05
C GLY A 616 -20.12 41.63 1.46
N GLU A 617 -20.68 40.87 0.52
CA GLU A 617 -21.01 39.46 0.74
C GLU A 617 -19.75 38.57 0.81
N LEU A 618 -19.79 37.60 1.72
CA LEU A 618 -18.81 36.53 1.82
C LEU A 618 -19.50 35.22 1.44
N THR A 619 -19.17 34.67 0.28
CA THR A 619 -20.00 33.68 -0.40
C THR A 619 -19.19 32.50 -0.87
N TYR A 620 -19.66 31.28 -0.59
CA TYR A 620 -19.18 30.07 -1.24
C TYR A 620 -20.06 29.75 -2.45
N ILE A 621 -19.42 29.46 -3.59
CA ILE A 621 -20.08 28.97 -4.79
C ILE A 621 -19.71 27.48 -4.94
N GLN A 622 -20.70 26.62 -4.70
CA GLN A 622 -20.52 25.18 -4.85
C GLN A 622 -20.98 24.73 -6.24
N VAL A 623 -20.11 24.07 -6.99
CA VAL A 623 -20.41 23.51 -8.32
C VAL A 623 -20.28 22.00 -8.25
N THR A 624 -21.40 21.29 -8.48
CA THR A 624 -21.45 19.81 -8.36
C THR A 624 -21.65 19.12 -9.72
N GLY A 625 -22.28 19.81 -10.67
CA GLY A 625 -22.76 19.22 -11.94
C GLY A 625 -23.85 18.16 -11.77
N ARG A 626 -24.35 17.97 -10.52
CA ARG A 626 -25.46 17.09 -10.19
C ARG A 626 -26.71 17.90 -9.87
N LYS A 627 -27.81 17.27 -9.58
CA LYS A 627 -29.05 17.99 -9.21
C LYS A 627 -29.07 18.27 -7.68
N PRO A 628 -29.05 19.55 -7.25
CA PRO A 628 -28.86 20.77 -8.05
C PRO A 628 -27.43 20.89 -8.58
N ALA A 629 -27.26 21.49 -9.76
CA ALA A 629 -25.97 21.60 -10.43
C ALA A 629 -24.96 22.49 -9.69
N GLY A 630 -25.47 23.42 -8.90
CA GLY A 630 -24.68 24.25 -8.01
C GLY A 630 -25.52 24.86 -6.89
N LYS A 631 -24.85 25.55 -5.97
CA LYS A 631 -25.46 26.34 -4.87
C LYS A 631 -24.65 27.59 -4.60
N VAL A 632 -25.34 28.66 -4.29
CA VAL A 632 -24.76 29.90 -3.73
C VAL A 632 -25.02 29.88 -2.23
N GLU A 633 -23.99 29.97 -1.42
CA GLU A 633 -24.07 29.90 0.02
C GLU A 633 -23.46 31.16 0.66
N VAL A 634 -24.26 32.19 0.87
CA VAL A 634 -23.87 33.43 1.56
C VAL A 634 -23.63 33.11 3.04
N ARG A 635 -22.45 33.42 3.54
CA ARG A 635 -22.07 33.26 4.95
C ARG A 635 -22.10 34.56 5.76
N ALA A 636 -21.83 35.67 5.09
CA ALA A 636 -21.96 36.97 5.68
C ALA A 636 -22.43 37.97 4.61
N ALA A 637 -23.18 38.97 5.05
CA ALA A 637 -23.69 40.08 4.23
C ALA A 637 -23.60 41.36 5.04
N PRO A 638 -23.62 42.57 4.40
CA PRO A 638 -23.48 43.85 5.11
C PRO A 638 -24.44 44.02 6.27
N ASN A 639 -25.68 43.61 6.12
CA ASN A 639 -26.73 43.75 7.15
C ASN A 639 -27.05 42.44 7.90
N GLY A 640 -26.40 41.32 7.53
CA GLY A 640 -26.75 40.05 8.11
C GLY A 640 -28.12 39.49 7.70
N ASP A 641 -28.67 39.97 6.58
CA ASP A 641 -29.99 39.56 6.10
C ASP A 641 -30.00 38.11 5.65
N GLY A 642 -30.80 37.27 6.30
CA GLY A 642 -30.97 35.85 6.00
C GLY A 642 -30.79 34.92 7.20
N GLU A 643 -31.32 33.70 7.09
CA GLU A 643 -31.15 32.68 8.14
C GLU A 643 -29.69 32.22 8.20
N LYS A 644 -29.04 32.40 9.34
CA LYS A 644 -27.63 32.02 9.58
C LYS A 644 -26.60 32.81 8.74
N VAL A 645 -26.92 34.03 8.33
CA VAL A 645 -25.99 34.95 7.67
C VAL A 645 -25.42 35.91 8.71
N LEU A 646 -24.10 36.06 8.75
CA LEU A 646 -23.38 36.93 9.67
C LEU A 646 -23.35 38.34 9.13
N VAL A 647 -23.15 39.34 10.01
CA VAL A 647 -22.82 40.73 9.59
C VAL A 647 -21.36 40.73 9.12
N SER A 648 -21.11 41.13 7.87
CA SER A 648 -19.79 41.01 7.24
C SER A 648 -18.69 41.74 8.00
N GLY A 649 -18.95 42.99 8.43
CA GLY A 649 -18.01 43.78 9.20
C GLY A 649 -17.63 43.15 10.54
N ASP A 650 -18.60 42.61 11.27
CA ASP A 650 -18.38 41.93 12.54
C ASP A 650 -17.60 40.60 12.35
N ALA A 651 -17.99 39.83 11.34
CA ALA A 651 -17.32 38.58 11.00
C ALA A 651 -15.84 38.78 10.61
N VAL A 652 -15.56 39.83 9.85
CA VAL A 652 -14.20 40.21 9.45
C VAL A 652 -13.37 40.66 10.64
N ASN A 653 -13.91 41.52 11.48
CA ASN A 653 -13.23 42.02 12.69
C ASN A 653 -13.00 40.89 13.69
N GLY A 654 -13.99 40.03 13.91
CA GLY A 654 -13.87 38.84 14.74
C GLY A 654 -12.81 37.88 14.28
N ALA A 655 -12.70 37.63 12.96
CA ALA A 655 -11.67 36.80 12.39
C ALA A 655 -10.25 37.36 12.60
N VAL A 656 -10.07 38.66 12.50
CA VAL A 656 -8.76 39.32 12.77
C VAL A 656 -8.40 39.23 14.25
N ALA A 657 -9.35 39.45 15.14
CA ALA A 657 -9.13 39.29 16.58
C ALA A 657 -8.77 37.84 16.93
N GLY A 658 -9.52 36.89 16.41
CA GLY A 658 -9.21 35.45 16.58
C GLY A 658 -7.85 35.05 16.00
N LEU A 659 -7.44 35.62 14.86
CA LEU A 659 -6.09 35.43 14.31
C LEU A 659 -5.03 35.97 15.27
N ALA A 660 -5.22 37.16 15.84
CA ALA A 660 -4.27 37.76 16.78
C ALA A 660 -4.09 36.85 18.02
N GLU A 661 -5.19 36.34 18.59
CA GLU A 661 -5.16 35.39 19.71
C GLU A 661 -4.47 34.09 19.34
N LEU A 662 -4.75 33.54 18.15
CA LEU A 662 -4.13 32.30 17.65
C LEU A 662 -2.62 32.49 17.52
N VAL A 663 -2.16 33.60 16.92
CA VAL A 663 -0.74 33.91 16.76
C VAL A 663 -0.06 34.11 18.12
N ALA A 664 -0.65 34.86 19.04
CA ALA A 664 -0.13 35.02 20.40
C ALA A 664 0.04 33.69 21.11
N ARG A 665 -0.97 32.81 21.01
CA ARG A 665 -0.92 31.43 21.56
C ARG A 665 0.26 30.62 21.01
N TYR A 666 0.56 30.71 19.71
CA TYR A 666 1.69 29.98 19.09
C TYR A 666 3.02 30.75 19.15
N ARG A 667 3.08 31.94 19.73
CA ARG A 667 4.29 32.63 20.13
C ARG A 667 4.77 32.26 21.54
N ASP A 668 3.90 31.66 22.37
CA ASP A 668 4.30 31.09 23.65
C ASP A 668 5.26 29.90 23.43
N PRO A 669 6.53 29.96 23.94
CA PRO A 669 7.50 28.89 23.76
C PRO A 669 7.04 27.53 24.31
N ASN A 670 6.16 27.52 25.31
CA ASN A 670 5.63 26.31 25.92
C ASN A 670 4.50 25.66 25.11
N ARG A 671 3.94 26.37 24.15
CA ARG A 671 2.85 25.85 23.33
C ARG A 671 3.39 24.84 22.33
N GLY A 672 2.91 23.58 22.42
CA GLY A 672 3.20 22.51 21.46
C GLY A 672 2.24 22.50 20.27
N TYR A 673 2.75 22.04 19.15
CA TYR A 673 2.00 21.80 17.91
C TYR A 673 1.41 20.40 17.94
N VAL A 674 0.21 20.24 18.45
CA VAL A 674 -0.48 18.95 18.56
C VAL A 674 -1.37 18.68 17.34
N SER A 675 -1.51 17.41 16.96
CA SER A 675 -2.42 17.03 15.87
C SER A 675 -3.86 16.96 16.35
N ARG A 676 -4.83 17.14 15.45
CA ARG A 676 -6.27 16.90 15.67
C ARG A 676 -6.81 17.56 16.95
N ILE A 677 -6.66 18.90 17.07
CA ILE A 677 -7.16 19.66 18.24
C ILE A 677 -8.68 19.52 18.37
N ALA A 678 -9.39 19.41 17.25
CA ALA A 678 -10.84 19.33 17.20
C ALA A 678 -11.28 17.92 16.72
N PRO A 679 -11.31 16.91 17.60
CA PRO A 679 -11.62 15.53 17.26
C PRO A 679 -13.01 15.35 16.64
N GLN A 680 -13.98 16.24 16.95
CA GLN A 680 -15.31 16.22 16.33
C GLN A 680 -15.30 16.41 14.80
N PHE A 681 -14.20 16.89 14.23
CA PHE A 681 -14.02 17.07 12.78
C PHE A 681 -13.11 16.02 12.14
N VAL A 682 -12.67 15.00 12.89
CA VAL A 682 -11.73 13.96 12.42
C VAL A 682 -12.24 13.24 11.16
N LYS A 683 -13.56 12.96 11.09
CA LYS A 683 -14.16 12.33 9.90
C LYS A 683 -14.10 13.21 8.64
N LEU A 684 -14.01 14.54 8.82
CA LEU A 684 -13.97 15.51 7.72
C LEU A 684 -12.54 15.86 7.27
N TYR A 685 -11.54 15.67 8.13
CA TYR A 685 -10.18 16.16 7.92
C TYR A 685 -9.15 15.10 8.30
N ARG A 686 -8.82 14.19 7.37
CA ARG A 686 -7.63 13.35 7.49
C ARG A 686 -6.40 14.19 7.13
N SER A 687 -5.39 14.20 8.01
CA SER A 687 -4.13 14.90 7.76
C SER A 687 -3.15 13.96 7.07
N GLU A 688 -2.43 14.46 6.07
CA GLU A 688 -1.30 13.77 5.43
C GLU A 688 -0.18 13.40 6.43
N TYR A 689 -0.23 13.98 7.65
CA TYR A 689 0.74 13.73 8.74
C TYR A 689 0.23 12.85 9.87
N ASP A 690 -0.94 12.23 9.73
CA ASP A 690 -1.54 11.41 10.80
C ASP A 690 -0.64 10.25 11.25
N HIS A 691 0.06 9.59 10.30
CA HIS A 691 1.00 8.52 10.64
C HIS A 691 2.26 9.07 11.34
N LEU A 692 2.77 10.25 10.92
CA LEU A 692 3.90 10.91 11.58
C LEU A 692 3.53 11.37 13.00
N ALA A 693 2.30 11.85 13.16
CA ALA A 693 1.73 12.21 14.46
C ALA A 693 1.33 10.98 15.30
N ARG A 694 1.52 9.75 14.79
CA ARG A 694 1.20 8.48 15.46
C ARG A 694 -0.25 8.43 15.96
N VAL A 695 -1.18 8.99 15.17
CA VAL A 695 -2.58 9.17 15.60
C VAL A 695 -3.23 7.84 15.99
N PHE A 696 -3.00 6.78 15.21
CA PHE A 696 -3.58 5.45 15.47
C PHE A 696 -3.07 4.78 16.76
N GLU A 697 -1.97 5.27 17.33
CA GLU A 697 -1.38 4.70 18.54
C GLU A 697 -1.88 5.36 19.82
N TRP A 698 -2.21 6.64 19.78
CA TRP A 698 -2.65 7.39 20.96
C TRP A 698 -4.13 7.75 20.95
N SER A 699 -4.84 7.65 19.81
CA SER A 699 -6.27 7.95 19.76
C SER A 699 -7.11 6.70 20.03
N THR A 700 -8.18 6.86 20.79
CA THR A 700 -9.16 5.80 21.09
C THR A 700 -10.10 5.49 19.92
N SER A 701 -9.99 6.23 18.80
CA SER A 701 -10.83 6.06 17.60
C SER A 701 -10.24 5.07 16.58
N GLY A 702 -9.29 4.23 16.97
CA GLY A 702 -8.65 3.24 16.08
C GLY A 702 -9.56 2.12 15.57
N GLU A 703 -10.78 2.00 16.07
CA GLU A 703 -11.74 0.97 15.63
C GLU A 703 -12.69 1.39 14.48
N GLU A 704 -12.66 2.66 14.06
CA GLU A 704 -13.56 3.15 12.99
C GLU A 704 -12.87 3.38 11.64
N GLY A 705 -11.72 2.75 11.38
CA GLY A 705 -10.91 2.93 10.17
C GLY A 705 -11.10 1.90 9.07
N GLU A 706 -12.00 0.91 9.25
CA GLU A 706 -12.34 -0.08 8.23
C GLU A 706 -13.82 0.07 7.82
N GLU A 707 -14.10 0.97 6.91
CA GLU A 707 -15.21 0.94 5.95
C GLU A 707 -14.79 1.63 4.66
#